data_dbbc52323858a3b1fb5cc11ef8be0c9e
#
_entry.id   dbbc52323858a3b1fb5cc11ef8be0c9e
#
_cell.length_a   1.000
_cell.length_b   1.000
_cell.length_c   1.000
_cell.angle_alpha   90.00
_cell.angle_beta   90.00
_cell.angle_gamma   90.00
#
_symmetry.space_group_name_H-M   'P 1'
#
loop_
_entity.id
_entity.type
_entity.pdbx_description
1 polymer ?
#
loop_
_entity_poly.entity_id
_entity_poly.type
_entity_poly.pdbx_seq_one_letter_code
_entity_poly.pdbx_strand_id
1 'polypeptide(L)'
;MANDKINIHGARVHNLKNIDVMIPRDQMVIITGLSGSGKSSLAFDTIYAEGQRRYVESLSAYARQFLGQMDKPDVDSIDGLSPSISIDQKTTSKNPRSTVGTVTEINDYLRLLYARVGHPICPNDHIEITSQSVEQMVDKVIDLPERTKIQILAPIIVKKKGQHKKVFEMIQREGYVRLRIDGTIYDISEVPELEKNKKHDIEIVIDRIVVKDGIRSRLFDSFEAALRLANGYALVDIIDGTEMLFSEHYACPYCGFTIGELEPRLFSFNAPFGACPDCDGLGVKLEVDKEAVIPYPEKTLREGVLVPWNPISSQYYPEMLEQAAACFSIDMDTPFEKLPKEQQELLLYGSNGKLFHFHYENDFGGVRDTDVPFEGILKNIDRRYHETNSDFTRDQMRLYMTELPCQSCCGYCLNPQALCVQINDKNIGQVNELPIKEELKFFEDLILSEQEEIIARPILKEIQDRLIFLKNVGLDYLTLSRAAGTLSGGEAQRIRLATQIGSNLSGVLYILDEPSIGLHQRDNDRLIASLKKMRDLGNTLIIVEHDEDTMRASDYLIDVGPGAGKQGGEIIAVGTPEEVAKNPASLTGQYLSGKKAIPVPKERRKGNGKQIKLTGAAENNLKNITVTFPLGELIAVTGVSGSGKSTLVNQIVKKALAQKLNRNSNKPGKHKSISGYQSIEKIIDIDQRPIGRTPRSNPATYTSVFDDIRDLFAQTNEAKVRGYKKGRFSFNIKGGRCEACRGDGIIKIEMHFLPDVYVPCEICHGKRYNSETLEVRYKGMNISDVLNMTVNDAVEFFKSIPKIYRKLQTIVDVGLGYITLGQSATTLSGGEAQRMKLASELYKISNGKNFYILDEPTTGLHTDDIARLLKVLERLVDKGNTVLVIEHNLDVIKSADYVIDLGPEGGEEGGTIVAKGTPEEVANVGESYTGRYLKKYLD
;
A
#
# COMPACT_ATOMS: atom_id res chain seq x y z
N MET A 1 -36.99 19.33 20.78
CA MET A 1 -36.93 17.86 20.87
C MET A 1 -35.80 17.44 19.97
N ALA A 2 -34.81 16.73 20.47
CA ALA A 2 -33.77 16.16 19.62
C ALA A 2 -34.46 15.20 18.60
N ASN A 3 -34.07 15.30 17.34
CA ASN A 3 -34.64 14.50 16.28
C ASN A 3 -34.02 13.09 16.42
N ASP A 4 -34.72 12.14 17.02
CA ASP A 4 -34.22 10.79 17.32
C ASP A 4 -34.06 9.92 16.06
N LYS A 5 -34.33 10.49 14.88
CA LYS A 5 -34.35 9.78 13.61
C LYS A 5 -33.80 10.63 12.48
N ILE A 6 -33.18 9.99 11.51
CA ILE A 6 -32.85 10.57 10.20
C ILE A 6 -33.98 10.16 9.25
N ASN A 7 -34.69 11.15 8.69
CA ASN A 7 -35.79 10.93 7.75
C ASN A 7 -35.33 11.31 6.35
N ILE A 8 -35.40 10.37 5.43
CA ILE A 8 -35.05 10.53 4.01
C ILE A 8 -36.33 10.42 3.21
N HIS A 9 -36.59 11.41 2.37
CA HIS A 9 -37.77 11.45 1.51
C HIS A 9 -37.35 11.57 0.05
N GLY A 10 -37.90 10.69 -0.78
CA GLY A 10 -37.78 10.77 -2.23
C GLY A 10 -36.36 10.56 -2.77
N ALA A 11 -35.58 9.62 -2.26
CA ALA A 11 -34.25 9.35 -2.77
C ALA A 11 -34.29 8.63 -4.12
N ARG A 12 -33.62 9.20 -5.13
CA ARG A 12 -33.63 8.75 -6.55
C ARG A 12 -32.21 8.61 -7.16
N VAL A 13 -31.19 8.66 -6.31
CA VAL A 13 -29.80 8.55 -6.77
C VAL A 13 -29.55 7.19 -7.42
N HIS A 14 -28.96 7.18 -8.62
CA HIS A 14 -28.65 6.00 -9.43
C HIS A 14 -29.88 5.10 -9.69
N ASN A 15 -29.95 3.95 -9.05
CA ASN A 15 -31.03 2.98 -9.23
C ASN A 15 -32.12 3.04 -8.15
N LEU A 16 -32.05 3.97 -7.19
CA LEU A 16 -33.04 4.14 -6.15
C LEU A 16 -34.38 4.62 -6.75
N LYS A 17 -35.48 3.99 -6.34
CA LYS A 17 -36.83 4.20 -6.92
C LYS A 17 -37.67 5.12 -6.06
N ASN A 18 -37.25 6.38 -5.86
CA ASN A 18 -38.00 7.37 -5.07
C ASN A 18 -38.37 6.84 -3.69
N ILE A 19 -37.37 6.37 -2.94
CA ILE A 19 -37.58 5.69 -1.68
C ILE A 19 -37.67 6.67 -0.51
N ASP A 20 -38.54 6.34 0.44
CA ASP A 20 -38.63 6.94 1.76
C ASP A 20 -38.08 5.96 2.79
N VAL A 21 -37.19 6.42 3.66
CA VAL A 21 -36.63 5.59 4.71
C VAL A 21 -36.34 6.38 5.98
N MET A 22 -36.64 5.77 7.11
CA MET A 22 -36.42 6.32 8.44
C MET A 22 -35.31 5.51 9.13
N ILE A 23 -34.27 6.18 9.59
CA ILE A 23 -33.10 5.58 10.23
C ILE A 23 -33.05 6.06 11.68
N PRO A 24 -33.04 5.18 12.67
CA PRO A 24 -32.87 5.56 14.07
C PRO A 24 -31.48 6.11 14.32
N ARG A 25 -31.34 7.14 15.20
CA ARG A 25 -30.08 7.69 15.63
C ARG A 25 -29.53 6.94 16.84
N ASP A 26 -28.22 7.11 17.06
CA ASP A 26 -27.51 6.51 18.20
C ASP A 26 -27.61 4.97 18.26
N GLN A 27 -27.74 4.39 17.08
CA GLN A 27 -27.86 2.95 16.86
C GLN A 27 -26.88 2.48 15.78
N MET A 28 -26.63 1.16 15.79
CA MET A 28 -25.90 0.45 14.75
C MET A 28 -26.88 -0.04 13.70
N VAL A 29 -26.94 0.65 12.57
CA VAL A 29 -27.87 0.39 11.46
C VAL A 29 -27.12 -0.28 10.33
N ILE A 30 -27.59 -1.43 9.86
CA ILE A 30 -26.99 -2.11 8.71
C ILE A 30 -27.87 -1.97 7.48
N ILE A 31 -27.26 -1.60 6.36
CA ILE A 31 -27.89 -1.60 5.03
C ILE A 31 -27.36 -2.81 4.28
N THR A 32 -28.24 -3.75 3.94
CA THR A 32 -27.93 -5.01 3.27
C THR A 32 -28.75 -5.21 1.99
N GLY A 33 -28.51 -6.31 1.27
CA GLY A 33 -29.19 -6.69 0.02
C GLY A 33 -28.21 -7.17 -1.05
N LEU A 34 -28.69 -7.59 -2.20
CA LEU A 34 -27.88 -8.12 -3.30
C LEU A 34 -26.84 -7.11 -3.80
N SER A 35 -25.74 -7.60 -4.40
CA SER A 35 -24.78 -6.73 -5.10
C SER A 35 -25.49 -5.94 -6.20
N GLY A 36 -25.27 -4.59 -6.23
CA GLY A 36 -25.95 -3.71 -7.19
C GLY A 36 -27.43 -3.39 -6.87
N SER A 37 -27.92 -3.72 -5.65
CA SER A 37 -29.31 -3.39 -5.26
C SER A 37 -29.54 -1.91 -4.94
N GLY A 38 -28.48 -1.10 -4.70
CA GLY A 38 -28.59 0.33 -4.37
C GLY A 38 -28.15 0.69 -2.96
N LYS A 39 -27.56 -0.24 -2.20
CA LYS A 39 -27.04 -0.02 -0.84
C LYS A 39 -26.07 1.16 -0.74
N SER A 40 -25.02 1.13 -1.54
CA SER A 40 -23.99 2.18 -1.57
C SER A 40 -24.58 3.50 -2.07
N SER A 41 -25.54 3.46 -3.01
CA SER A 41 -26.25 4.66 -3.48
C SER A 41 -27.05 5.32 -2.37
N LEU A 42 -27.67 4.54 -1.46
CA LEU A 42 -28.36 5.07 -0.30
C LEU A 42 -27.36 5.59 0.76
N ALA A 43 -26.37 4.78 1.14
CA ALA A 43 -25.45 5.09 2.24
C ALA A 43 -24.48 6.22 1.88
N PHE A 44 -23.78 6.11 0.73
CA PHE A 44 -22.71 7.03 0.36
C PHE A 44 -23.18 8.14 -0.57
N ASP A 45 -23.83 7.80 -1.67
CA ASP A 45 -24.18 8.78 -2.69
C ASP A 45 -25.40 9.63 -2.30
N THR A 46 -26.16 9.23 -1.26
CA THR A 46 -27.30 9.99 -0.73
C THR A 46 -27.03 10.55 0.66
N ILE A 47 -26.88 9.69 1.68
CA ILE A 47 -26.78 10.12 3.09
C ILE A 47 -25.46 10.84 3.36
N TYR A 48 -24.33 10.21 3.04
CA TYR A 48 -23.02 10.80 3.24
C TYR A 48 -22.83 12.05 2.39
N ALA A 49 -23.17 11.99 1.10
CA ALA A 49 -23.02 13.11 0.19
C ALA A 49 -23.77 14.36 0.69
N GLU A 50 -25.01 14.21 1.15
CA GLU A 50 -25.78 15.33 1.70
C GLU A 50 -25.20 15.82 3.05
N GLY A 51 -24.77 14.92 3.93
CA GLY A 51 -24.13 15.28 5.19
C GLY A 51 -22.83 16.07 4.97
N GLN A 52 -21.98 15.62 4.06
CA GLN A 52 -20.75 16.28 3.66
C GLN A 52 -21.03 17.64 3.00
N ARG A 53 -22.02 17.71 2.10
CA ARG A 53 -22.43 18.94 1.44
C ARG A 53 -22.83 20.02 2.45
N ARG A 54 -23.69 19.66 3.41
CA ARG A 54 -24.12 20.59 4.50
C ARG A 54 -22.95 21.03 5.37
N TYR A 55 -22.04 20.13 5.68
CA TYR A 55 -20.83 20.47 6.43
C TYR A 55 -19.98 21.49 5.67
N VAL A 56 -19.69 21.23 4.39
CA VAL A 56 -18.91 22.15 3.53
C VAL A 56 -19.61 23.49 3.38
N GLU A 57 -20.94 23.52 3.23
CA GLU A 57 -21.72 24.78 3.17
C GLU A 57 -21.65 25.62 4.46
N SER A 58 -21.47 24.97 5.61
CA SER A 58 -21.32 25.66 6.91
C SER A 58 -19.95 26.34 7.07
N LEU A 59 -18.96 25.99 6.25
CA LEU A 59 -17.60 26.55 6.31
C LEU A 59 -17.53 27.94 5.67
N SER A 60 -16.45 28.69 5.97
CA SER A 60 -16.19 29.98 5.35
C SER A 60 -16.10 29.92 3.82
N ALA A 61 -16.41 31.01 3.12
CA ALA A 61 -16.31 31.09 1.66
C ALA A 61 -14.90 30.73 1.15
N TYR A 62 -13.86 31.09 1.92
CA TYR A 62 -12.46 30.74 1.61
C TYR A 62 -12.22 29.22 1.67
N ALA A 63 -12.65 28.56 2.74
CA ALA A 63 -12.51 27.11 2.88
C ALA A 63 -13.27 26.35 1.79
N ARG A 64 -14.46 26.82 1.39
CA ARG A 64 -15.25 26.23 0.28
C ARG A 64 -14.55 26.26 -1.07
N GLN A 65 -13.74 27.28 -1.35
CA GLN A 65 -12.95 27.35 -2.60
C GLN A 65 -11.93 26.21 -2.71
N PHE A 66 -11.39 25.73 -1.59
CA PHE A 66 -10.42 24.62 -1.58
C PHE A 66 -11.09 23.25 -1.60
N LEU A 67 -12.27 23.10 -1.00
CA LEU A 67 -12.97 21.81 -0.89
C LEU A 67 -13.84 21.48 -2.10
N GLY A 68 -14.06 22.45 -3.00
CA GLY A 68 -14.93 22.30 -4.15
C GLY A 68 -16.42 22.38 -3.79
N GLN A 69 -17.25 22.56 -4.81
CA GLN A 69 -18.69 22.54 -4.67
C GLN A 69 -19.17 21.10 -4.85
N MET A 70 -19.87 20.54 -3.89
CA MET A 70 -20.46 19.20 -3.99
C MET A 70 -21.83 19.28 -4.60
N ASP A 71 -22.11 18.39 -5.56
CA ASP A 71 -23.45 18.28 -6.14
C ASP A 71 -24.45 17.80 -5.10
N LYS A 72 -25.64 18.39 -5.13
CA LYS A 72 -26.75 17.95 -4.28
C LYS A 72 -27.23 16.57 -4.79
N PRO A 73 -27.30 15.56 -3.92
CA PRO A 73 -27.88 14.28 -4.31
C PRO A 73 -29.35 14.45 -4.71
N ASP A 74 -29.83 13.59 -5.64
CA ASP A 74 -31.22 13.57 -6.07
C ASP A 74 -32.11 12.97 -4.99
N VAL A 75 -32.54 13.85 -4.09
CA VAL A 75 -33.40 13.56 -2.94
C VAL A 75 -34.26 14.77 -2.63
N ASP A 76 -35.52 14.56 -2.25
CA ASP A 76 -36.43 15.64 -1.89
C ASP A 76 -35.97 16.33 -0.60
N SER A 77 -35.81 15.59 0.48
CA SER A 77 -35.25 16.11 1.76
C SER A 77 -34.60 15.02 2.59
N ILE A 78 -33.64 15.41 3.43
CA ILE A 78 -33.09 14.58 4.50
C ILE A 78 -33.07 15.43 5.78
N ASP A 79 -33.78 14.99 6.82
CA ASP A 79 -33.82 15.64 8.11
C ASP A 79 -33.11 14.83 9.19
N GLY A 80 -32.58 15.50 10.22
CA GLY A 80 -31.93 14.83 11.35
C GLY A 80 -30.48 14.42 11.13
N LEU A 81 -29.81 14.86 10.04
CA LEU A 81 -28.40 14.52 9.80
C LEU A 81 -27.48 15.16 10.83
N SER A 82 -26.54 14.38 11.37
CA SER A 82 -25.35 14.83 12.10
C SER A 82 -24.17 15.03 11.13
N PRO A 83 -23.06 15.67 11.59
CA PRO A 83 -21.81 15.64 10.84
C PRO A 83 -21.43 14.20 10.47
N SER A 84 -21.13 13.98 9.20
CA SER A 84 -20.91 12.63 8.67
C SER A 84 -19.45 12.36 8.34
N ILE A 85 -18.97 11.18 8.71
CA ILE A 85 -17.63 10.66 8.40
C ILE A 85 -17.79 9.35 7.64
N SER A 86 -17.12 9.24 6.48
CA SER A 86 -17.10 8.03 5.67
C SER A 86 -15.79 7.27 5.85
N ILE A 87 -15.91 5.95 5.99
CA ILE A 87 -14.78 5.02 6.03
C ILE A 87 -14.97 4.00 4.90
N ASP A 88 -14.49 4.35 3.72
CA ASP A 88 -14.57 3.53 2.51
C ASP A 88 -13.32 2.66 2.28
N GLN A 89 -13.43 1.70 1.37
CA GLN A 89 -12.37 0.76 1.03
C GLN A 89 -11.36 1.32 0.00
N LYS A 90 -11.68 2.41 -0.70
CA LYS A 90 -11.11 2.76 -2.01
C LYS A 90 -9.70 3.33 -2.04
N THR A 91 -9.04 3.68 -0.94
CA THR A 91 -7.76 4.39 -1.04
C THR A 91 -6.68 3.87 -0.10
N THR A 92 -5.83 2.97 -0.59
CA THR A 92 -4.47 2.87 -0.06
C THR A 92 -3.67 4.07 -0.57
N SER A 93 -3.02 4.80 0.33
CA SER A 93 -2.12 5.89 -0.06
C SER A 93 -1.02 5.35 -0.97
N LYS A 94 -0.84 5.95 -2.15
CA LYS A 94 0.28 5.62 -3.04
C LYS A 94 1.56 6.36 -2.67
N ASN A 95 1.53 7.19 -1.63
CA ASN A 95 2.70 7.91 -1.17
C ASN A 95 3.66 6.94 -0.47
N PRO A 96 4.90 6.74 -0.97
CA PRO A 96 5.86 5.82 -0.38
C PRO A 96 6.29 6.21 1.05
N ARG A 97 6.09 7.47 1.44
CA ARG A 97 6.39 7.97 2.79
C ARG A 97 5.24 7.80 3.78
N SER A 98 4.10 7.26 3.35
CA SER A 98 2.97 7.00 4.24
C SER A 98 3.13 5.63 4.90
N THR A 99 3.18 5.59 6.22
CA THR A 99 3.30 4.37 7.03
C THR A 99 2.08 4.21 7.94
N VAL A 100 1.90 3.04 8.55
CA VAL A 100 0.86 2.82 9.57
C VAL A 100 0.96 3.89 10.66
N GLY A 101 2.16 4.13 11.20
CA GLY A 101 2.39 5.11 12.25
C GLY A 101 2.03 6.55 11.87
N THR A 102 2.22 6.94 10.59
CA THR A 102 1.84 8.28 10.13
C THR A 102 0.34 8.41 9.88
N VAL A 103 -0.31 7.36 9.39
CA VAL A 103 -1.77 7.36 9.13
C VAL A 103 -2.57 7.35 10.45
N THR A 104 -2.04 6.69 11.48
CA THR A 104 -2.66 6.63 12.82
C THR A 104 -2.28 7.81 13.72
N GLU A 105 -1.42 8.71 13.25
CA GLU A 105 -0.86 9.84 14.00
C GLU A 105 0.01 9.41 15.21
N ILE A 106 0.21 8.12 15.43
CA ILE A 106 1.04 7.61 16.53
C ILE A 106 2.47 8.13 16.42
N ASN A 107 3.00 8.22 15.20
CA ASN A 107 4.34 8.76 14.94
C ASN A 107 4.53 10.19 15.46
N ASP A 108 3.50 11.03 15.45
CA ASP A 108 3.60 12.40 15.94
C ASP A 108 3.76 12.43 17.47
N TYR A 109 3.07 11.55 18.16
CA TYR A 109 3.26 11.36 19.61
C TYR A 109 4.61 10.71 19.96
N LEU A 110 5.06 9.73 19.17
CA LEU A 110 6.39 9.12 19.34
C LEU A 110 7.50 10.16 19.17
N ARG A 111 7.42 11.00 18.14
CA ARG A 111 8.36 12.10 17.92
C ARG A 111 8.40 13.06 19.11
N LEU A 112 7.24 13.38 19.67
CA LEU A 112 7.14 14.23 20.86
C LEU A 112 7.75 13.52 22.08
N LEU A 113 7.46 12.23 22.28
CA LEU A 113 7.99 11.44 23.38
C LEU A 113 9.53 11.38 23.33
N TYR A 114 10.11 10.99 22.18
CA TYR A 114 11.56 10.92 22.02
C TYR A 114 12.26 12.28 22.14
N ALA A 115 11.61 13.37 21.73
CA ALA A 115 12.16 14.71 21.90
C ALA A 115 12.15 15.20 23.34
N ARG A 116 11.29 14.63 24.22
CA ARG A 116 11.10 15.14 25.60
C ARG A 116 11.75 14.26 26.68
N VAL A 117 11.74 12.95 26.49
CA VAL A 117 12.26 11.98 27.46
C VAL A 117 13.28 11.02 26.84
N GLY A 118 13.73 11.26 25.63
CA GLY A 118 14.74 10.44 24.97
C GLY A 118 16.15 10.80 25.40
N HIS A 119 16.99 9.78 25.62
CA HIS A 119 18.40 9.87 26.00
C HIS A 119 19.30 9.68 24.78
N PRO A 120 20.05 10.68 24.35
CA PRO A 120 21.01 10.55 23.27
C PRO A 120 22.20 9.69 23.68
N ILE A 121 22.46 8.62 22.95
CA ILE A 121 23.60 7.73 23.13
C ILE A 121 24.57 7.90 21.96
N CYS A 122 25.85 8.11 22.25
CA CYS A 122 26.86 8.23 21.19
C CYS A 122 26.95 6.93 20.38
N PRO A 123 26.78 6.97 19.04
CA PRO A 123 26.83 5.75 18.21
C PRO A 123 28.25 5.13 18.15
N ASN A 124 29.29 5.91 18.45
CA ASN A 124 30.68 5.45 18.39
C ASN A 124 31.20 4.98 19.74
N ASP A 125 30.89 5.72 20.78
CA ASP A 125 31.49 5.50 22.13
C ASP A 125 30.51 4.89 23.13
N HIS A 126 29.23 4.73 22.72
CA HIS A 126 28.13 4.12 23.51
C HIS A 126 27.91 4.75 24.90
N ILE A 127 28.19 6.04 25.04
CA ILE A 127 27.92 6.82 26.23
C ILE A 127 26.75 7.77 26.04
N GLU A 128 26.08 8.10 27.13
CA GLU A 128 25.02 9.11 27.09
C GLU A 128 25.61 10.50 26.83
N ILE A 129 25.03 11.21 25.91
CA ILE A 129 25.41 12.58 25.52
C ILE A 129 24.44 13.54 26.21
N THR A 130 24.95 14.38 27.09
CA THR A 130 24.17 15.39 27.79
C THR A 130 24.56 16.81 27.33
N SER A 131 23.59 17.70 27.24
CA SER A 131 23.87 19.13 27.20
C SER A 131 24.19 19.62 28.60
N GLN A 132 25.14 20.52 28.69
CA GLN A 132 25.59 21.05 29.99
C GLN A 132 25.18 22.50 30.10
N SER A 133 24.57 22.90 31.24
CA SER A 133 24.38 24.31 31.52
C SER A 133 25.72 24.95 31.93
N VAL A 134 25.81 26.27 31.78
CA VAL A 134 27.02 27.00 32.21
C VAL A 134 27.36 26.75 33.68
N GLU A 135 26.34 26.63 34.56
CA GLU A 135 26.53 26.30 35.96
C GLU A 135 27.18 24.93 36.13
N GLN A 136 26.73 23.93 35.42
CA GLN A 136 27.30 22.57 35.46
C GLN A 136 28.73 22.52 34.95
N MET A 137 29.04 23.30 33.90
CA MET A 137 30.40 23.43 33.36
C MET A 137 31.32 24.06 34.42
N VAL A 138 30.87 25.13 35.08
CA VAL A 138 31.58 25.83 36.14
C VAL A 138 31.81 24.91 37.33
N ASP A 139 30.78 24.15 37.74
CA ASP A 139 30.91 23.21 38.90
C ASP A 139 31.96 22.13 38.60
N LYS A 140 31.96 21.55 37.40
CA LYS A 140 32.99 20.56 37.00
C LYS A 140 34.40 21.11 37.03
N VAL A 141 34.57 22.39 36.70
CA VAL A 141 35.89 23.02 36.74
C VAL A 141 36.30 23.41 38.15
N ILE A 142 35.38 23.78 39.03
CA ILE A 142 35.65 24.08 40.44
C ILE A 142 36.04 22.81 41.20
N ASP A 143 35.51 21.64 40.83
CA ASP A 143 35.86 20.36 41.43
C ASP A 143 37.27 19.89 41.10
N LEU A 144 38.01 20.57 40.23
CA LEU A 144 39.43 20.29 40.00
C LEU A 144 40.28 20.62 41.23
N PRO A 145 41.42 19.96 41.42
CA PRO A 145 42.29 20.23 42.54
C PRO A 145 42.69 21.71 42.66
N GLU A 146 42.71 22.24 43.89
CA GLU A 146 43.20 23.61 44.15
C GLU A 146 44.56 23.86 43.50
N ARG A 147 44.75 25.09 42.97
CA ARG A 147 45.94 25.55 42.25
C ARG A 147 46.15 24.96 40.86
N THR A 148 45.22 24.18 40.36
CA THR A 148 45.23 23.73 38.94
C THR A 148 45.20 24.97 38.02
N LYS A 149 46.12 25.03 37.05
CA LYS A 149 46.17 26.11 36.04
C LYS A 149 45.35 25.65 34.84
N ILE A 150 44.39 26.46 34.44
CA ILE A 150 43.50 26.17 33.31
C ILE A 150 43.46 27.35 32.31
N GLN A 151 43.14 27.03 31.08
CA GLN A 151 42.81 28.02 30.08
C GLN A 151 41.44 27.68 29.53
N ILE A 152 40.56 28.69 29.43
CA ILE A 152 39.27 28.56 28.77
C ILE A 152 39.43 29.02 27.31
N LEU A 153 39.11 28.16 26.38
CA LEU A 153 39.30 28.34 24.95
C LEU A 153 37.95 28.28 24.23
N ALA A 154 37.75 29.09 23.22
CA ALA A 154 36.63 29.04 22.30
C ALA A 154 37.05 28.43 20.98
N PRO A 155 36.65 27.19 20.62
CA PRO A 155 37.02 26.54 19.38
C PRO A 155 36.21 27.13 18.19
N ILE A 156 36.82 27.98 17.39
CA ILE A 156 36.18 28.65 16.25
C ILE A 156 36.29 27.84 14.97
N ILE A 157 37.44 27.24 14.74
CA ILE A 157 37.72 26.38 13.59
C ILE A 157 38.21 25.03 14.09
N VAL A 158 37.53 23.94 13.68
CA VAL A 158 37.90 22.58 14.01
C VAL A 158 38.09 21.79 12.73
N LYS A 159 39.35 21.33 12.51
CA LYS A 159 39.79 20.48 11.39
C LYS A 159 39.33 20.95 9.99
N LYS A 160 39.30 22.28 9.75
CA LYS A 160 38.96 22.86 8.45
C LYS A 160 40.17 23.31 7.67
N LYS A 161 40.17 23.06 6.34
CA LYS A 161 41.22 23.55 5.43
C LYS A 161 41.01 25.04 5.15
N GLY A 162 42.06 25.80 5.04
CA GLY A 162 42.01 27.20 4.67
C GLY A 162 43.03 28.08 5.38
N GLN A 163 43.27 29.29 4.88
CA GLN A 163 44.08 30.30 5.56
C GLN A 163 43.39 31.10 6.66
N HIS A 164 42.06 31.00 6.75
CA HIS A 164 41.18 31.58 7.76
C HIS A 164 41.41 33.09 8.07
N LYS A 165 41.89 33.90 7.13
CA LYS A 165 42.24 35.35 7.31
C LYS A 165 41.06 36.16 7.89
N LYS A 166 39.82 35.91 7.40
CA LYS A 166 38.64 36.59 7.89
C LYS A 166 38.34 36.29 9.38
N VAL A 167 38.67 35.09 9.84
CA VAL A 167 38.52 34.68 11.25
C VAL A 167 39.48 35.47 12.12
N PHE A 168 40.71 35.61 11.72
CA PHE A 168 41.70 36.41 12.45
C PHE A 168 41.30 37.90 12.51
N GLU A 169 40.77 38.48 11.43
CA GLU A 169 40.23 39.84 11.42
C GLU A 169 39.06 40.02 12.39
N MET A 170 38.16 39.01 12.49
CA MET A 170 37.06 38.99 13.42
C MET A 170 37.54 38.93 14.86
N ILE A 171 38.46 38.01 15.17
CA ILE A 171 39.04 37.85 16.50
C ILE A 171 39.74 39.15 16.97
N GLN A 172 40.46 39.84 16.09
CA GLN A 172 41.11 41.10 16.37
C GLN A 172 40.11 42.24 16.67
N ARG A 173 39.00 42.30 15.90
CA ARG A 173 37.90 43.27 16.15
C ARG A 173 37.20 43.04 17.47
N GLU A 174 37.04 41.84 17.90
CA GLU A 174 36.43 41.48 19.21
C GLU A 174 37.39 41.74 20.39
N GLY A 175 38.65 42.13 20.13
CA GLY A 175 39.62 42.57 21.14
C GLY A 175 40.38 41.43 21.83
N TYR A 176 40.32 40.21 21.31
CA TYR A 176 41.11 39.09 21.84
C TYR A 176 42.55 39.17 21.36
N VAL A 177 43.48 38.84 22.25
CA VAL A 177 44.93 39.05 22.06
C VAL A 177 45.64 37.75 21.73
N ARG A 178 45.11 36.60 22.16
CA ARG A 178 45.75 35.31 22.02
C ARG A 178 44.86 34.24 21.46
N LEU A 179 45.44 33.38 20.65
CA LEU A 179 44.77 32.23 20.07
C LEU A 179 45.71 31.02 20.09
N ARG A 180 45.12 29.83 20.11
CA ARG A 180 45.86 28.58 19.95
C ARG A 180 45.57 28.05 18.57
N ILE A 181 46.62 27.74 17.81
CA ILE A 181 46.52 27.15 16.45
C ILE A 181 47.31 25.83 16.48
N ASP A 182 46.63 24.77 16.08
CA ASP A 182 47.19 23.41 16.01
C ASP A 182 47.95 23.05 17.33
N GLY A 183 47.36 23.43 18.49
CA GLY A 183 47.93 23.20 19.82
C GLY A 183 48.97 24.20 20.30
N THR A 184 49.44 25.16 19.45
CA THR A 184 50.44 26.17 19.81
C THR A 184 49.81 27.54 20.05
N ILE A 185 50.17 28.24 21.10
CA ILE A 185 49.63 29.57 21.45
C ILE A 185 50.43 30.63 20.74
N TYR A 186 49.73 31.53 20.11
CA TYR A 186 50.28 32.71 19.40
C TYR A 186 49.60 33.98 19.94
N ASP A 187 50.36 35.07 19.95
CA ASP A 187 49.74 36.40 19.97
C ASP A 187 49.13 36.68 18.61
N ILE A 188 47.99 37.37 18.53
CA ILE A 188 47.27 37.61 17.30
C ILE A 188 48.10 38.41 16.28
N SER A 189 49.04 39.20 16.77
CA SER A 189 50.00 39.98 15.95
C SER A 189 51.09 39.12 15.32
N GLU A 190 51.34 37.90 15.83
CA GLU A 190 52.42 36.99 15.46
C GLU A 190 51.97 35.71 14.81
N VAL A 191 50.71 35.65 14.38
CA VAL A 191 50.11 34.46 13.74
C VAL A 191 50.82 34.18 12.41
N PRO A 192 51.32 32.95 12.19
CA PRO A 192 51.95 32.57 10.92
C PRO A 192 50.90 32.42 9.82
N GLU A 193 51.28 32.59 8.55
CA GLU A 193 50.44 32.30 7.41
C GLU A 193 50.15 30.80 7.34
N LEU A 194 48.83 30.45 7.46
CA LEU A 194 48.40 29.06 7.46
C LEU A 194 48.38 28.46 6.06
N GLU A 195 48.69 27.18 5.95
CA GLU A 195 48.69 26.44 4.70
C GLU A 195 47.27 26.17 4.21
N LYS A 196 46.95 26.61 2.97
CA LYS A 196 45.59 26.51 2.40
C LYS A 196 45.04 25.07 2.33
N ASN A 197 45.89 24.07 2.16
CA ASN A 197 45.52 22.68 1.93
C ASN A 197 45.56 21.80 3.19
N LYS A 198 46.09 22.32 4.30
CA LYS A 198 46.16 21.64 5.60
C LYS A 198 44.90 21.93 6.43
N LYS A 199 44.48 20.96 7.23
CA LYS A 199 43.43 21.16 8.21
C LYS A 199 44.03 21.82 9.45
N HIS A 200 43.36 22.87 9.96
CA HIS A 200 43.77 23.62 11.14
C HIS A 200 42.70 23.61 12.19
N ASP A 201 43.12 23.63 13.45
CA ASP A 201 42.32 23.93 14.62
C ASP A 201 42.67 25.32 15.13
N ILE A 202 41.66 26.19 15.31
CA ILE A 202 41.87 27.57 15.80
C ILE A 202 40.92 27.81 16.95
N GLU A 203 41.50 28.11 18.12
CA GLU A 203 40.77 28.40 19.35
C GLU A 203 41.18 29.75 19.92
N ILE A 204 40.25 30.54 20.38
CA ILE A 204 40.49 31.80 21.06
C ILE A 204 40.74 31.55 22.54
N VAL A 205 41.81 32.07 23.10
CA VAL A 205 42.04 32.02 24.54
C VAL A 205 41.22 33.09 25.21
N ILE A 206 40.17 32.68 25.89
CA ILE A 206 39.20 33.57 26.58
C ILE A 206 39.80 34.04 27.92
N ASP A 207 40.24 33.08 28.71
CA ASP A 207 40.77 33.41 30.03
C ASP A 207 41.82 32.35 30.51
N ARG A 208 42.68 32.75 31.45
CA ARG A 208 43.65 31.89 32.10
C ARG A 208 43.47 32.03 33.58
N ILE A 209 43.07 30.95 34.22
CA ILE A 209 42.59 30.95 35.59
C ILE A 209 43.38 29.89 36.41
N VAL A 210 43.60 30.19 37.66
CA VAL A 210 44.06 29.19 38.65
C VAL A 210 42.88 28.83 39.55
N VAL A 211 42.56 27.56 39.62
CA VAL A 211 41.47 27.07 40.47
C VAL A 211 41.72 27.41 41.94
N LYS A 212 40.83 28.20 42.56
CA LYS A 212 40.84 28.61 43.93
C LYS A 212 39.43 29.02 44.39
N ASP A 213 39.21 29.15 45.67
CA ASP A 213 37.95 29.66 46.19
C ASP A 213 37.57 31.03 45.60
N GLY A 214 36.29 31.27 45.32
CA GLY A 214 35.75 32.54 44.90
C GLY A 214 35.84 32.87 43.39
N ILE A 215 36.26 31.94 42.53
CA ILE A 215 36.39 32.16 41.07
C ILE A 215 35.11 31.89 40.30
N ARG A 216 34.02 31.46 40.96
CA ARG A 216 32.79 30.99 40.31
C ARG A 216 32.22 32.00 39.30
N SER A 217 32.10 33.26 39.71
CA SER A 217 31.59 34.33 38.83
C SER A 217 32.47 34.56 37.60
N ARG A 218 33.80 34.54 37.79
CA ARG A 218 34.74 34.74 36.68
C ARG A 218 34.74 33.56 35.73
N LEU A 219 34.59 32.34 36.21
CA LEU A 219 34.43 31.14 35.36
C LEU A 219 33.13 31.22 34.56
N PHE A 220 32.05 31.63 35.21
CA PHE A 220 30.75 31.80 34.55
C PHE A 220 30.84 32.77 33.33
N ASP A 221 31.37 33.99 33.59
CA ASP A 221 31.57 35.00 32.55
C ASP A 221 32.49 34.50 31.41
N SER A 222 33.53 33.75 31.74
CA SER A 222 34.47 33.20 30.76
C SER A 222 33.84 32.07 29.93
N PHE A 223 33.01 31.22 30.56
CA PHE A 223 32.28 30.21 29.83
C PHE A 223 31.22 30.83 28.92
N GLU A 224 30.42 31.81 29.39
CA GLU A 224 29.45 32.51 28.54
C GLU A 224 30.15 33.14 27.30
N ALA A 225 31.31 33.77 27.51
CA ALA A 225 32.07 34.36 26.42
C ALA A 225 32.55 33.31 25.41
N ALA A 226 33.08 32.17 25.92
CA ALA A 226 33.53 31.07 25.07
C ALA A 226 32.40 30.46 24.26
N LEU A 227 31.29 30.12 24.92
CA LEU A 227 30.12 29.51 24.28
C LEU A 227 29.49 30.41 23.22
N ARG A 228 29.38 31.72 23.49
CA ARG A 228 28.88 32.70 22.54
C ARG A 228 29.74 32.77 21.25
N LEU A 229 31.08 32.77 21.42
CA LEU A 229 32.01 32.87 20.28
C LEU A 229 32.10 31.59 19.47
N ALA A 230 32.07 30.44 20.13
CA ALA A 230 32.23 29.12 19.52
C ALA A 230 30.89 28.41 19.30
N ASN A 231 29.76 29.13 19.17
CA ASN A 231 28.43 28.58 18.91
C ASN A 231 28.08 27.42 19.87
N GLY A 232 28.21 27.65 21.18
CA GLY A 232 27.80 26.69 22.21
C GLY A 232 28.89 25.68 22.60
N TYR A 233 30.15 25.89 22.19
CA TYR A 233 31.28 25.06 22.61
C TYR A 233 32.29 25.83 23.45
N ALA A 234 32.85 25.19 24.47
CA ALA A 234 33.98 25.70 25.26
C ALA A 234 34.96 24.57 25.55
N LEU A 235 36.23 24.87 25.45
CA LEU A 235 37.32 23.91 25.78
C LEU A 235 38.09 24.42 26.98
N VAL A 236 38.26 23.57 27.98
CA VAL A 236 39.12 23.87 29.11
C VAL A 236 40.37 23.02 28.97
N ASP A 237 41.49 23.70 28.76
CA ASP A 237 42.81 23.10 28.71
C ASP A 237 43.49 23.19 30.10
N ILE A 238 43.76 22.04 30.70
CA ILE A 238 44.49 21.94 31.95
C ILE A 238 45.99 21.95 31.60
N ILE A 239 46.68 22.99 31.99
CA ILE A 239 48.11 23.13 31.68
C ILE A 239 48.87 21.94 32.33
N ASP A 240 49.60 21.20 31.54
CA ASP A 240 50.25 19.93 31.85
C ASP A 240 49.29 18.76 32.18
N GLY A 241 48.01 18.86 31.75
CA GLY A 241 46.98 17.84 31.98
C GLY A 241 46.16 17.49 30.72
N THR A 242 44.94 17.10 30.91
CA THR A 242 43.99 16.73 29.82
C THR A 242 43.08 17.91 29.47
N GLU A 243 42.62 17.93 28.25
CA GLU A 243 41.59 18.87 27.77
C GLU A 243 40.19 18.36 28.13
N MET A 244 39.28 19.28 28.47
CA MET A 244 37.87 19.03 28.74
C MET A 244 37.04 19.82 27.79
N LEU A 245 36.31 19.16 26.87
CA LEU A 245 35.36 19.80 26.00
C LEU A 245 33.99 19.94 26.71
N PHE A 246 33.45 21.13 26.69
CA PHE A 246 32.12 21.46 27.18
C PHE A 246 31.23 21.90 26.04
N SER A 247 29.95 21.60 26.11
CA SER A 247 28.98 21.99 25.11
C SER A 247 27.62 22.29 25.71
N GLU A 248 27.00 23.36 25.27
CA GLU A 248 25.57 23.63 25.49
C GLU A 248 24.72 22.72 24.62
N HIS A 249 25.27 22.17 23.54
CA HIS A 249 24.61 21.22 22.66
C HIS A 249 24.93 19.80 23.06
N TYR A 250 24.11 18.86 22.65
CA TYR A 250 24.37 17.44 22.83
C TYR A 250 25.59 17.03 22.01
N ALA A 251 26.74 16.85 22.63
CA ALA A 251 28.00 16.49 21.98
C ALA A 251 28.76 15.41 22.76
N CYS A 252 29.27 14.42 22.03
CA CYS A 252 30.13 13.40 22.62
C CYS A 252 31.53 13.97 22.91
N PRO A 253 32.03 13.90 24.13
CA PRO A 253 33.32 14.46 24.48
C PRO A 253 34.51 13.70 23.90
N TYR A 254 34.33 12.45 23.44
CA TYR A 254 35.42 11.62 22.92
C TYR A 254 35.54 11.65 21.40
N CYS A 255 34.44 11.43 20.65
CA CYS A 255 34.49 11.38 19.17
C CYS A 255 34.01 12.67 18.48
N GLY A 256 33.47 13.62 19.24
CA GLY A 256 32.94 14.88 18.69
C GLY A 256 31.63 14.72 17.92
N PHE A 257 30.94 13.60 18.03
CA PHE A 257 29.60 13.42 17.47
C PHE A 257 28.63 14.39 18.14
N THR A 258 27.92 15.18 17.34
CA THR A 258 27.01 16.21 17.83
C THR A 258 25.59 15.98 17.37
N ILE A 259 24.66 16.24 18.26
CA ILE A 259 23.23 16.27 17.97
C ILE A 259 22.79 17.72 18.13
N GLY A 260 21.96 18.20 17.22
CA GLY A 260 21.32 19.51 17.38
C GLY A 260 20.33 19.51 18.54
N GLU A 261 19.43 20.46 18.57
CA GLU A 261 18.37 20.48 19.55
C GLU A 261 17.45 19.27 19.44
N LEU A 262 17.08 18.67 20.57
CA LEU A 262 16.12 17.56 20.62
C LEU A 262 14.70 18.08 20.39
N GLU A 263 14.35 18.29 19.15
CA GLU A 263 13.02 18.75 18.74
C GLU A 263 12.25 17.64 18.01
N PRO A 264 10.91 17.63 18.03
CA PRO A 264 10.10 16.63 17.32
C PRO A 264 10.40 16.55 15.83
N ARG A 265 10.89 17.64 15.18
CA ARG A 265 11.27 17.65 13.76
C ARG A 265 12.51 16.77 13.46
N LEU A 266 13.39 16.53 14.44
CA LEU A 266 14.54 15.65 14.30
C LEU A 266 14.10 14.19 14.02
N PHE A 267 12.97 13.78 14.55
CA PHE A 267 12.42 12.42 14.41
C PHE A 267 11.44 12.29 13.24
N SER A 268 11.41 13.27 12.34
CA SER A 268 10.54 13.26 11.16
C SER A 268 11.30 12.85 9.90
N PHE A 269 11.01 11.69 9.35
CA PHE A 269 11.57 11.26 8.07
C PHE A 269 10.96 11.98 6.84
N ASN A 270 9.88 12.77 7.04
CA ASN A 270 9.29 13.62 6.01
C ASN A 270 9.94 15.01 5.95
N ALA A 271 10.75 15.37 6.92
CA ALA A 271 11.47 16.63 6.98
C ALA A 271 12.96 16.43 6.65
N PRO A 272 13.60 17.27 5.84
CA PRO A 272 15.02 17.14 5.51
C PRO A 272 15.95 17.10 6.71
N PHE A 273 15.51 17.68 7.83
CA PHE A 273 16.28 17.74 9.08
C PHE A 273 16.40 16.39 9.78
N GLY A 274 15.36 15.54 9.71
CA GLY A 274 15.33 14.21 10.34
C GLY A 274 15.52 13.05 9.38
N ALA A 275 15.29 13.27 8.09
CA ALA A 275 15.39 12.23 7.07
C ALA A 275 16.83 11.71 6.89
N CYS A 276 16.97 10.43 6.62
CA CYS A 276 18.24 9.86 6.20
C CYS A 276 18.68 10.49 4.86
N PRO A 277 19.87 11.07 4.78
CA PRO A 277 20.32 11.77 3.57
C PRO A 277 20.56 10.85 2.37
N ASP A 278 20.78 9.55 2.61
CA ASP A 278 21.09 8.57 1.57
C ASP A 278 19.85 8.00 0.87
N CYS A 279 18.71 7.96 1.54
CA CYS A 279 17.44 7.47 0.98
C CYS A 279 16.31 8.52 1.03
N ASP A 280 16.64 9.77 1.37
CA ASP A 280 15.66 10.86 1.48
C ASP A 280 14.44 10.52 2.35
N GLY A 281 14.65 9.74 3.41
CA GLY A 281 13.59 9.31 4.32
C GLY A 281 12.68 8.19 3.79
N LEU A 282 13.07 7.49 2.72
CA LEU A 282 12.30 6.36 2.17
C LEU A 282 12.58 5.03 2.87
N GLY A 283 13.74 4.91 3.54
CA GLY A 283 14.18 3.66 4.18
C GLY A 283 14.65 2.57 3.21
N VAL A 284 14.38 2.73 1.92
CA VAL A 284 14.75 1.79 0.87
C VAL A 284 15.47 2.52 -0.26
N LYS A 285 16.32 1.78 -0.98
CA LYS A 285 16.90 2.20 -2.24
C LYS A 285 16.47 1.24 -3.33
N LEU A 286 16.15 1.78 -4.50
CA LEU A 286 15.90 0.98 -5.68
C LEU A 286 17.24 0.63 -6.32
N GLU A 287 17.55 -0.64 -6.39
CA GLU A 287 18.75 -1.14 -7.07
C GLU A 287 18.35 -2.10 -8.19
N VAL A 288 19.15 -2.13 -9.25
CA VAL A 288 18.90 -3.05 -10.37
C VAL A 288 19.20 -4.48 -9.94
N ASP A 289 18.19 -5.35 -10.02
CA ASP A 289 18.29 -6.75 -9.65
C ASP A 289 18.95 -7.57 -10.77
N LYS A 290 20.15 -8.06 -10.51
CA LYS A 290 20.90 -8.92 -11.43
C LYS A 290 20.10 -10.17 -11.85
N GLU A 291 19.35 -10.79 -10.95
CA GLU A 291 18.55 -11.99 -11.24
C GLU A 291 17.33 -11.66 -12.10
N ALA A 292 16.74 -10.46 -11.94
CA ALA A 292 15.67 -10.00 -12.81
C ALA A 292 16.17 -9.65 -14.23
N VAL A 293 17.42 -9.17 -14.33
CA VAL A 293 18.06 -8.86 -15.60
C VAL A 293 18.50 -10.11 -16.35
N ILE A 294 19.00 -11.11 -15.62
CA ILE A 294 19.48 -12.41 -16.13
C ILE A 294 18.73 -13.58 -15.44
N PRO A 295 17.47 -13.78 -15.76
CA PRO A 295 16.66 -14.85 -15.11
C PRO A 295 17.01 -16.26 -15.58
N TYR A 296 17.71 -16.38 -16.71
CA TYR A 296 18.06 -17.66 -17.35
C TYR A 296 19.54 -17.69 -17.73
N PRO A 297 20.47 -17.83 -16.78
CA PRO A 297 21.91 -17.79 -17.03
C PRO A 297 22.44 -18.90 -17.93
N GLU A 298 21.66 -19.96 -18.12
CA GLU A 298 21.92 -21.06 -19.06
C GLU A 298 21.73 -20.66 -20.54
N LYS A 299 21.10 -19.52 -20.82
CA LYS A 299 20.95 -18.99 -22.18
C LYS A 299 22.19 -18.24 -22.65
N THR A 300 22.33 -18.15 -23.97
CA THR A 300 23.37 -17.38 -24.63
C THR A 300 22.96 -15.92 -24.85
N LEU A 301 23.92 -15.05 -25.16
CA LEU A 301 23.63 -13.65 -25.51
C LEU A 301 22.72 -13.58 -26.75
N ARG A 302 22.91 -14.46 -27.73
CA ARG A 302 22.09 -14.53 -28.95
C ARG A 302 20.66 -15.00 -28.64
N GLU A 303 20.47 -15.83 -27.64
CA GLU A 303 19.14 -16.27 -27.17
C GLU A 303 18.46 -15.24 -26.25
N GLY A 304 19.08 -14.09 -26.02
CA GLY A 304 18.52 -12.97 -25.25
C GLY A 304 18.57 -13.18 -23.74
N VAL A 305 19.68 -13.66 -23.20
CA VAL A 305 19.90 -13.81 -21.75
C VAL A 305 19.76 -12.48 -21.00
N LEU A 306 20.14 -11.35 -21.62
CA LEU A 306 19.98 -10.00 -21.08
C LEU A 306 18.58 -9.48 -21.42
N VAL A 307 17.57 -9.87 -20.64
CA VAL A 307 16.15 -9.66 -20.92
C VAL A 307 15.78 -8.20 -21.23
N PRO A 308 16.28 -7.18 -20.52
CA PRO A 308 15.94 -5.78 -20.79
C PRO A 308 16.41 -5.28 -22.15
N TRP A 309 17.43 -5.91 -22.73
CA TRP A 309 18.00 -5.58 -24.05
C TRP A 309 17.46 -6.44 -25.18
N ASN A 310 16.48 -7.30 -24.93
CA ASN A 310 15.81 -8.16 -25.90
C ASN A 310 14.37 -7.70 -26.20
N PRO A 311 14.13 -6.48 -26.65
CA PRO A 311 12.81 -5.99 -26.99
C PRO A 311 12.40 -6.47 -28.36
N ILE A 312 11.14 -6.83 -28.49
CA ILE A 312 10.52 -7.24 -29.76
C ILE A 312 10.49 -6.10 -30.80
N SER A 313 10.74 -4.85 -30.39
CA SER A 313 10.47 -3.65 -31.19
C SER A 313 11.69 -2.76 -31.50
N SER A 314 12.91 -3.10 -31.09
CA SER A 314 14.09 -2.26 -31.35
C SER A 314 15.34 -3.12 -31.56
N GLN A 315 16.07 -2.85 -32.64
CA GLN A 315 17.34 -3.53 -32.96
C GLN A 315 18.56 -2.83 -32.32
N TYR A 316 18.39 -1.67 -31.71
CA TYR A 316 19.50 -0.89 -31.16
C TYR A 316 20.36 -1.62 -30.15
N TYR A 317 19.75 -2.24 -29.14
CA TYR A 317 20.50 -2.94 -28.09
C TYR A 317 21.11 -4.27 -28.54
N PRO A 318 20.41 -5.11 -29.35
CA PRO A 318 21.03 -6.28 -29.94
C PRO A 318 22.27 -5.97 -30.80
N GLU A 319 22.20 -4.96 -31.68
CA GLU A 319 23.34 -4.54 -32.51
C GLU A 319 24.50 -3.95 -31.67
N MET A 320 24.17 -3.13 -30.66
CA MET A 320 25.18 -2.62 -29.72
C MET A 320 25.90 -3.76 -28.99
N LEU A 321 25.15 -4.76 -28.55
CA LEU A 321 25.68 -5.92 -27.85
C LEU A 321 26.56 -6.77 -28.76
N GLU A 322 26.19 -6.97 -30.02
CA GLU A 322 26.94 -7.74 -30.99
C GLU A 322 28.29 -7.06 -31.32
N GLN A 323 28.29 -5.75 -31.54
CA GLN A 323 29.51 -4.99 -31.81
C GLN A 323 30.43 -4.90 -30.58
N ALA A 324 29.87 -4.70 -29.41
CA ALA A 324 30.62 -4.75 -28.15
C ALA A 324 31.20 -6.16 -27.90
N ALA A 325 30.46 -7.21 -28.12
CA ALA A 325 30.92 -8.58 -27.97
C ALA A 325 32.09 -8.89 -28.92
N ALA A 326 32.02 -8.44 -30.18
CA ALA A 326 33.08 -8.56 -31.14
C ALA A 326 34.37 -7.80 -30.70
N CYS A 327 34.22 -6.58 -30.20
CA CYS A 327 35.33 -5.76 -29.73
C CYS A 327 36.03 -6.36 -28.50
N PHE A 328 35.25 -6.87 -27.54
CA PHE A 328 35.78 -7.41 -26.29
C PHE A 328 36.02 -8.94 -26.33
N SER A 329 35.90 -9.57 -27.50
CA SER A 329 36.14 -11.00 -27.73
C SER A 329 35.22 -11.88 -26.88
N ILE A 330 33.94 -11.51 -26.76
CA ILE A 330 32.92 -12.28 -26.05
C ILE A 330 32.18 -13.19 -27.04
N ASP A 331 32.13 -14.48 -26.76
CA ASP A 331 31.39 -15.43 -27.59
C ASP A 331 29.88 -15.32 -27.32
N MET A 332 29.12 -14.92 -28.34
CA MET A 332 27.68 -14.73 -28.28
C MET A 332 26.88 -16.04 -28.14
N ASP A 333 27.48 -17.16 -28.44
CA ASP A 333 26.84 -18.49 -28.46
C ASP A 333 27.21 -19.36 -27.25
N THR A 334 28.07 -18.84 -26.33
CA THR A 334 28.35 -19.45 -25.04
C THR A 334 27.29 -19.06 -24.00
N PRO A 335 26.71 -20.00 -23.20
CA PRO A 335 25.83 -19.70 -22.09
C PRO A 335 26.46 -18.69 -21.12
N PHE A 336 25.66 -17.72 -20.63
CA PHE A 336 26.17 -16.64 -19.77
C PHE A 336 26.93 -17.18 -18.53
N GLU A 337 26.38 -18.24 -17.90
CA GLU A 337 26.99 -18.85 -16.70
C GLU A 337 28.39 -19.46 -16.98
N LYS A 338 28.68 -19.81 -18.24
CA LYS A 338 29.96 -20.40 -18.67
C LYS A 338 30.95 -19.38 -19.20
N LEU A 339 30.54 -18.12 -19.40
CA LEU A 339 31.45 -17.05 -19.78
C LEU A 339 32.47 -16.79 -18.65
N PRO A 340 33.71 -16.39 -18.98
CA PRO A 340 34.68 -15.92 -17.99
C PRO A 340 34.11 -14.83 -17.11
N LYS A 341 34.43 -14.81 -15.82
CA LYS A 341 33.90 -13.81 -14.87
C LYS A 341 34.13 -12.37 -15.30
N GLU A 342 35.31 -12.08 -15.89
CA GLU A 342 35.66 -10.75 -16.41
C GLU A 342 34.71 -10.30 -17.53
N GLN A 343 34.28 -11.23 -18.39
CA GLN A 343 33.32 -10.93 -19.46
C GLN A 343 31.90 -10.76 -18.90
N GLN A 344 31.51 -11.58 -17.90
CA GLN A 344 30.24 -11.39 -17.20
C GLN A 344 30.18 -10.02 -16.52
N GLU A 345 31.24 -9.61 -15.83
CA GLU A 345 31.33 -8.29 -15.18
C GLU A 345 31.30 -7.14 -16.18
N LEU A 346 31.97 -7.30 -17.33
CA LEU A 346 31.93 -6.31 -18.42
C LEU A 346 30.49 -6.13 -18.94
N LEU A 347 29.77 -7.22 -19.18
CA LEU A 347 28.38 -7.17 -19.64
C LEU A 347 27.45 -6.50 -18.59
N LEU A 348 27.69 -6.76 -17.31
CA LEU A 348 26.89 -6.22 -16.22
C LEU A 348 27.23 -4.76 -15.89
N TYR A 349 28.50 -4.45 -15.69
CA TYR A 349 28.96 -3.17 -15.12
C TYR A 349 29.63 -2.25 -16.13
N GLY A 350 29.92 -2.76 -17.35
CA GLY A 350 30.50 -2.00 -18.43
C GLY A 350 32.03 -2.07 -18.53
N SER A 351 32.58 -1.39 -19.55
CA SER A 351 33.98 -1.49 -19.96
C SER A 351 34.98 -0.61 -19.16
N ASN A 352 34.53 0.07 -18.07
CA ASN A 352 35.32 0.98 -17.25
C ASN A 352 36.10 2.03 -18.10
N GLY A 353 35.39 2.58 -19.09
CA GLY A 353 35.93 3.63 -19.96
C GLY A 353 36.65 3.16 -21.21
N LYS A 354 36.87 1.87 -21.44
CA LYS A 354 37.37 1.37 -22.70
C LYS A 354 36.31 1.58 -23.79
N LEU A 355 36.72 2.23 -24.87
CA LEU A 355 35.88 2.58 -26.01
C LEU A 355 35.73 1.39 -26.96
N PHE A 356 34.57 1.28 -27.60
CA PHE A 356 34.36 0.44 -28.78
C PHE A 356 33.65 1.26 -29.85
N HIS A 357 33.88 0.94 -31.08
CA HIS A 357 33.25 1.59 -32.22
C HIS A 357 31.83 1.07 -32.37
N PHE A 358 30.85 2.01 -32.34
CA PHE A 358 29.42 1.66 -32.45
C PHE A 358 28.83 2.36 -33.68
N HIS A 359 28.38 1.56 -34.61
CA HIS A 359 27.65 1.95 -35.79
C HIS A 359 26.22 1.46 -35.73
N TYR A 360 25.24 2.37 -35.88
CA TYR A 360 23.83 2.04 -35.90
C TYR A 360 23.09 2.92 -36.91
N GLU A 361 22.28 2.27 -37.75
CA GLU A 361 21.37 2.94 -38.68
C GLU A 361 19.92 2.58 -38.32
N ASN A 362 19.08 3.59 -38.05
CA ASN A 362 17.69 3.37 -37.75
C ASN A 362 16.83 3.29 -39.02
N ASP A 363 15.61 2.73 -38.90
CA ASP A 363 14.63 2.56 -40.00
C ASP A 363 14.28 3.87 -40.76
N PHE A 364 14.65 5.02 -40.22
CA PHE A 364 14.40 6.35 -40.77
C PHE A 364 15.65 7.00 -41.39
N GLY A 365 16.73 6.24 -41.56
CA GLY A 365 17.99 6.70 -42.18
C GLY A 365 18.86 7.57 -41.25
N GLY A 366 18.60 7.59 -39.96
CA GLY A 366 19.47 8.24 -38.96
C GLY A 366 20.66 7.34 -38.63
N VAL A 367 21.88 7.80 -38.90
CA VAL A 367 23.11 7.06 -38.62
C VAL A 367 23.78 7.59 -37.33
N ARG A 368 24.20 6.67 -36.47
CA ARG A 368 25.02 6.92 -35.30
C ARG A 368 26.33 6.16 -35.49
N ASP A 369 27.43 6.89 -35.61
CA ASP A 369 28.76 6.35 -35.83
C ASP A 369 29.74 7.05 -34.87
N THR A 370 30.09 6.37 -33.76
CA THR A 370 30.86 7.01 -32.68
C THR A 370 31.56 5.99 -31.80
N ASP A 371 32.69 6.35 -31.26
CA ASP A 371 33.41 5.59 -30.25
C ASP A 371 32.81 5.89 -28.87
N VAL A 372 32.25 4.87 -28.24
CA VAL A 372 31.57 4.99 -26.92
C VAL A 372 32.07 3.93 -25.95
N PRO A 373 32.11 4.21 -24.66
CA PRO A 373 32.35 3.18 -23.67
C PRO A 373 31.10 2.27 -23.54
N PHE A 374 31.33 0.97 -23.38
CA PHE A 374 30.24 0.06 -23.08
C PHE A 374 29.77 0.28 -21.65
N GLU A 375 28.55 0.74 -21.50
CA GLU A 375 27.97 1.17 -20.22
C GLU A 375 27.69 0.00 -19.25
N GLY A 376 27.38 -1.20 -19.78
CA GLY A 376 26.88 -2.32 -19.00
C GLY A 376 25.39 -2.23 -18.71
N ILE A 377 24.74 -3.40 -18.62
CA ILE A 377 23.26 -3.44 -18.55
C ILE A 377 22.70 -2.85 -17.26
N LEU A 378 23.38 -3.06 -16.12
CA LEU A 378 22.87 -2.57 -14.82
C LEU A 378 22.90 -1.04 -14.76
N LYS A 379 24.00 -0.42 -15.16
CA LYS A 379 24.10 1.05 -15.23
C LYS A 379 23.13 1.65 -16.26
N ASN A 380 22.93 0.96 -17.39
CA ASN A 380 21.99 1.40 -18.42
C ASN A 380 20.54 1.43 -17.91
N ILE A 381 20.12 0.41 -17.17
CA ILE A 381 18.78 0.37 -16.59
C ILE A 381 18.62 1.47 -15.55
N ASP A 382 19.58 1.62 -14.63
CA ASP A 382 19.58 2.64 -13.59
C ASP A 382 19.50 4.05 -14.18
N ARG A 383 20.38 4.38 -15.12
CA ARG A 383 20.35 5.66 -15.81
C ARG A 383 19.03 5.92 -16.53
N ARG A 384 18.52 4.94 -17.29
CA ARG A 384 17.23 5.06 -17.99
C ARG A 384 16.06 5.25 -17.05
N TYR A 385 16.08 4.66 -15.87
CA TYR A 385 15.06 4.86 -14.86
C TYR A 385 15.03 6.31 -14.36
N HIS A 386 16.20 6.89 -14.10
CA HIS A 386 16.33 8.24 -13.55
C HIS A 386 16.17 9.34 -14.60
N GLU A 387 16.69 9.16 -15.82
CA GLU A 387 16.73 10.20 -16.84
C GLU A 387 15.50 10.24 -17.77
N THR A 388 14.68 9.20 -17.80
CA THR A 388 13.53 9.16 -18.72
C THR A 388 12.39 10.09 -18.29
N ASN A 389 11.84 10.82 -19.27
CA ASN A 389 10.61 11.60 -19.11
C ASN A 389 9.34 10.78 -19.41
N SER A 390 9.49 9.52 -19.83
CA SER A 390 8.38 8.62 -20.16
C SER A 390 8.03 7.74 -18.97
N ASP A 391 6.83 7.89 -18.42
CA ASP A 391 6.33 7.02 -17.35
C ASP A 391 6.28 5.55 -17.77
N PHE A 392 5.93 5.28 -19.05
CA PHE A 392 5.96 3.92 -19.58
C PHE A 392 7.36 3.30 -19.53
N THR A 393 8.40 4.05 -19.94
CA THR A 393 9.79 3.57 -19.89
C THR A 393 10.25 3.37 -18.45
N ARG A 394 9.88 4.28 -17.55
CA ARG A 394 10.18 4.17 -16.12
C ARG A 394 9.53 2.92 -15.51
N ASP A 395 8.26 2.66 -15.80
CA ASP A 395 7.55 1.45 -15.37
C ASP A 395 8.18 0.17 -15.91
N GLN A 396 8.67 0.19 -17.18
CA GLN A 396 9.40 -0.96 -17.75
C GLN A 396 10.74 -1.21 -17.05
N MET A 397 11.52 -0.17 -16.78
CA MET A 397 12.79 -0.33 -16.05
C MET A 397 12.58 -0.79 -14.61
N ARG A 398 11.51 -0.33 -13.96
CA ARG A 398 11.15 -0.73 -12.60
C ARG A 398 10.93 -2.24 -12.45
N LEU A 399 10.55 -2.95 -13.51
CA LEU A 399 10.40 -4.41 -13.50
C LEU A 399 11.73 -5.16 -13.20
N TYR A 400 12.86 -4.50 -13.43
CA TYR A 400 14.19 -5.04 -13.23
C TYR A 400 14.89 -4.47 -11.99
N MET A 401 14.14 -3.74 -11.15
CA MET A 401 14.67 -3.12 -9.93
C MET A 401 14.02 -3.74 -8.69
N THR A 402 14.81 -3.90 -7.65
CA THR A 402 14.38 -4.41 -6.34
C THR A 402 14.61 -3.34 -5.28
N GLU A 403 13.66 -3.20 -4.37
CA GLU A 403 13.78 -2.33 -3.19
C GLU A 403 14.61 -3.06 -2.14
N LEU A 404 15.77 -2.49 -1.81
CA LEU A 404 16.64 -2.98 -0.74
C LEU A 404 16.63 -1.99 0.43
N PRO A 405 16.69 -2.46 1.69
CA PRO A 405 16.82 -1.58 2.83
C PRO A 405 18.04 -0.67 2.69
N CYS A 406 17.88 0.62 2.98
CA CYS A 406 18.98 1.56 2.97
C CYS A 406 20.03 1.17 4.02
N GLN A 407 21.26 0.95 3.60
CA GLN A 407 22.34 0.50 4.49
C GLN A 407 22.69 1.55 5.56
N SER A 408 22.60 2.84 5.24
CA SER A 408 22.97 3.93 6.14
C SER A 408 22.00 4.10 7.31
N CYS A 409 20.70 3.91 7.10
CA CYS A 409 19.70 4.00 8.16
C CYS A 409 19.10 2.64 8.52
N CYS A 410 19.60 1.53 7.98
CA CYS A 410 19.08 0.18 8.23
C CYS A 410 17.56 0.04 7.98
N GLY A 411 17.00 0.84 7.09
CA GLY A 411 15.56 0.86 6.81
C GLY A 411 14.73 1.82 7.68
N TYR A 412 15.31 2.43 8.73
CA TYR A 412 14.57 3.28 9.68
C TYR A 412 14.20 4.66 9.18
N CYS A 413 14.55 5.03 7.97
CA CYS A 413 14.20 6.29 7.30
C CYS A 413 14.82 7.56 7.90
N LEU A 414 15.45 7.49 9.07
CA LEU A 414 15.95 8.61 9.85
C LEU A 414 17.48 8.73 9.78
N ASN A 415 17.98 9.93 10.05
CA ASN A 415 19.41 10.20 10.11
C ASN A 415 20.05 9.62 11.41
N PRO A 416 21.40 9.49 11.46
CA PRO A 416 22.07 8.95 12.64
C PRO A 416 21.84 9.76 13.92
N GLN A 417 21.61 11.07 13.82
CA GLN A 417 21.35 11.94 14.96
C GLN A 417 19.99 11.64 15.63
N ALA A 418 18.96 11.30 14.84
CA ALA A 418 17.67 10.85 15.36
C ALA A 418 17.76 9.43 15.94
N LEU A 419 18.50 8.54 15.27
CA LEU A 419 18.60 7.13 15.65
C LEU A 419 19.49 6.89 16.89
N CYS A 420 20.32 7.86 17.30
CA CYS A 420 21.11 7.73 18.52
C CYS A 420 20.32 8.04 19.79
N VAL A 421 19.10 8.60 19.67
CA VAL A 421 18.23 8.88 20.82
C VAL A 421 17.43 7.64 21.17
N GLN A 422 17.50 7.22 22.42
CA GLN A 422 16.89 5.98 22.91
C GLN A 422 15.98 6.23 24.11
N ILE A 423 14.96 5.40 24.23
CA ILE A 423 14.13 5.24 25.43
C ILE A 423 14.14 3.75 25.73
N ASN A 424 14.56 3.37 26.96
CA ASN A 424 14.65 1.97 27.37
C ASN A 424 15.43 1.10 26.34
N ASP A 425 16.62 1.56 25.94
CA ASP A 425 17.56 0.94 24.98
C ASP A 425 17.04 0.76 23.54
N LYS A 426 15.92 1.40 23.18
CA LYS A 426 15.38 1.37 21.81
C LYS A 426 15.26 2.76 21.21
N ASN A 427 15.74 2.93 20.00
CA ASN A 427 15.47 4.13 19.23
C ASN A 427 14.07 4.07 18.57
N ILE A 428 13.59 5.21 18.09
CA ILE A 428 12.26 5.32 17.49
C ILE A 428 12.07 4.40 16.26
N GLY A 429 13.12 4.12 15.48
CA GLY A 429 13.07 3.19 14.35
C GLY A 429 12.83 1.76 14.80
N GLN A 430 13.55 1.33 15.83
CA GLN A 430 13.39 -0.01 16.41
C GLN A 430 12.03 -0.21 17.05
N VAL A 431 11.47 0.82 17.72
CA VAL A 431 10.12 0.76 18.28
C VAL A 431 9.08 0.64 17.17
N ASN A 432 9.20 1.45 16.11
CA ASN A 432 8.28 1.37 14.97
C ASN A 432 8.30 0.02 14.22
N GLU A 433 9.35 -0.79 14.37
CA GLU A 433 9.43 -2.13 13.79
C GLU A 433 8.81 -3.22 14.68
N LEU A 434 8.51 -2.92 15.93
CA LEU A 434 7.82 -3.87 16.79
C LEU A 434 6.39 -4.10 16.25
N PRO A 435 5.87 -5.33 16.32
CA PRO A 435 4.45 -5.57 16.18
C PRO A 435 3.66 -4.75 17.22
N ILE A 436 2.50 -4.23 16.85
CA ILE A 436 1.64 -3.40 17.72
C ILE A 436 1.43 -4.03 19.11
N LYS A 437 1.28 -5.37 19.17
CA LYS A 437 1.14 -6.11 20.41
C LYS A 437 2.38 -5.95 21.34
N GLU A 438 3.58 -6.02 20.77
CA GLU A 438 4.85 -5.90 21.48
C GLU A 438 5.18 -4.45 21.82
N GLU A 439 4.82 -3.53 20.88
CA GLU A 439 4.98 -2.11 21.12
C GLU A 439 4.12 -1.62 22.28
N LEU A 440 2.86 -2.10 22.37
CA LEU A 440 1.99 -1.80 23.52
C LEU A 440 2.64 -2.27 24.84
N LYS A 441 3.17 -3.50 24.86
CA LYS A 441 3.88 -4.03 26.01
C LYS A 441 5.13 -3.22 26.34
N PHE A 442 5.91 -2.80 25.34
CA PHE A 442 7.07 -1.95 25.54
C PHE A 442 6.70 -0.64 26.27
N PHE A 443 5.57 0.00 25.92
CA PHE A 443 5.10 1.21 26.60
C PHE A 443 4.45 0.96 27.96
N GLU A 444 3.93 -0.23 28.23
CA GLU A 444 3.44 -0.62 29.56
C GLU A 444 4.59 -0.89 30.53
N ASP A 445 5.73 -1.44 30.03
CA ASP A 445 6.89 -1.83 30.81
C ASP A 445 7.97 -0.72 30.91
N LEU A 446 7.70 0.51 30.46
CA LEU A 446 8.66 1.62 30.49
C LEU A 446 9.05 2.01 31.92
N ILE A 447 10.36 2.13 32.14
CA ILE A 447 10.93 2.63 33.39
C ILE A 447 11.39 4.07 33.15
N LEU A 448 10.72 5.01 33.79
CA LEU A 448 10.99 6.45 33.70
C LEU A 448 11.28 7.01 35.10
N SER A 449 12.06 8.09 35.18
CA SER A 449 12.20 8.88 36.40
C SER A 449 10.91 9.63 36.73
N GLU A 450 10.72 10.10 37.96
CA GLU A 450 9.51 10.84 38.35
C GLU A 450 9.24 12.08 37.50
N GLN A 451 10.28 12.78 37.05
CA GLN A 451 10.16 13.95 36.20
C GLN A 451 9.74 13.56 34.76
N GLU A 452 10.36 12.53 34.22
CA GLU A 452 10.02 12.02 32.88
C GLU A 452 8.62 11.45 32.85
N GLU A 453 8.18 10.76 33.91
CA GLU A 453 6.83 10.23 34.01
C GLU A 453 5.77 11.33 33.94
N ILE A 454 5.97 12.47 34.60
CA ILE A 454 5.06 13.61 34.54
C ILE A 454 4.92 14.12 33.09
N ILE A 455 6.02 14.17 32.35
CA ILE A 455 6.06 14.66 30.97
C ILE A 455 5.47 13.60 30.01
N ALA A 456 5.84 12.36 30.19
CA ALA A 456 5.50 11.26 29.28
C ALA A 456 4.05 10.78 29.43
N ARG A 457 3.48 10.80 30.63
CA ARG A 457 2.15 10.25 30.95
C ARG A 457 1.04 10.67 29.98
N PRO A 458 0.83 11.96 29.65
CA PRO A 458 -0.22 12.35 28.70
C PRO A 458 0.06 11.85 27.27
N ILE A 459 1.35 11.78 26.87
CA ILE A 459 1.78 11.33 25.54
C ILE A 459 1.59 9.81 25.42
N LEU A 460 2.05 9.08 26.45
CA LEU A 460 1.92 7.61 26.51
C LEU A 460 0.48 7.16 26.49
N LYS A 461 -0.42 7.87 27.18
CA LYS A 461 -1.85 7.60 27.16
C LYS A 461 -2.40 7.64 25.71
N GLU A 462 -2.06 8.69 24.97
CA GLU A 462 -2.52 8.83 23.57
C GLU A 462 -1.95 7.73 22.64
N ILE A 463 -0.68 7.34 22.85
CA ILE A 463 -0.05 6.25 22.11
C ILE A 463 -0.74 4.92 22.45
N GLN A 464 -0.87 4.60 23.72
CA GLN A 464 -1.46 3.34 24.20
C GLN A 464 -2.93 3.21 23.77
N ASP A 465 -3.74 4.27 23.88
CA ASP A 465 -5.13 4.24 23.45
C ASP A 465 -5.23 3.90 21.96
N ARG A 466 -4.41 4.52 21.09
CA ARG A 466 -4.39 4.23 19.64
C ARG A 466 -3.89 2.81 19.33
N LEU A 467 -2.85 2.34 20.00
CA LEU A 467 -2.36 0.97 19.84
C LEU A 467 -3.41 -0.07 20.28
N ILE A 468 -4.13 0.19 21.39
CA ILE A 468 -5.22 -0.66 21.87
C ILE A 468 -6.35 -0.72 20.83
N PHE A 469 -6.69 0.40 20.17
CA PHE A 469 -7.70 0.39 19.11
C PHE A 469 -7.24 -0.44 17.91
N LEU A 470 -6.00 -0.30 17.47
CA LEU A 470 -5.44 -1.12 16.39
C LEU A 470 -5.48 -2.62 16.72
N LYS A 471 -5.14 -2.97 17.97
CA LYS A 471 -5.24 -4.34 18.49
C LYS A 471 -6.68 -4.84 18.48
N ASN A 472 -7.64 -4.01 18.90
CA ASN A 472 -9.06 -4.38 18.97
C ASN A 472 -9.71 -4.60 17.60
N VAL A 473 -9.21 -3.95 16.54
CA VAL A 473 -9.66 -4.19 15.16
C VAL A 473 -8.88 -5.32 14.46
N GLY A 474 -8.09 -6.11 15.21
CA GLY A 474 -7.36 -7.28 14.70
C GLY A 474 -6.13 -6.94 13.85
N LEU A 475 -5.44 -5.82 14.15
CA LEU A 475 -4.23 -5.37 13.47
C LEU A 475 -2.97 -5.45 14.36
N ASP A 476 -3.01 -6.24 15.42
CA ASP A 476 -1.97 -6.40 16.43
C ASP A 476 -0.64 -6.96 15.89
N TYR A 477 -0.68 -7.61 14.73
CA TYR A 477 0.49 -8.17 14.03
C TYR A 477 1.22 -7.14 13.13
N LEU A 478 0.63 -5.98 12.84
CA LEU A 478 1.26 -4.94 12.02
C LEU A 478 2.34 -4.21 12.80
N THR A 479 3.27 -3.60 12.05
CA THR A 479 4.28 -2.67 12.58
C THR A 479 3.94 -1.24 12.17
N LEU A 480 4.32 -0.25 12.96
CA LEU A 480 4.10 1.16 12.61
C LEU A 480 4.96 1.60 11.43
N SER A 481 6.11 0.97 11.20
CA SER A 481 6.99 1.21 10.05
C SER A 481 6.41 0.75 8.72
N ARG A 482 5.41 -0.15 8.72
CA ARG A 482 4.87 -0.75 7.50
C ARG A 482 4.29 0.31 6.56
N ALA A 483 4.75 0.33 5.31
CA ALA A 483 4.30 1.26 4.30
C ALA A 483 2.81 1.09 3.98
N ALA A 484 2.05 2.17 3.98
CA ALA A 484 0.59 2.16 3.74
C ALA A 484 0.20 1.58 2.38
N GLY A 485 1.07 1.72 1.37
CA GLY A 485 0.86 1.14 0.03
C GLY A 485 0.96 -0.39 -0.03
N THR A 486 1.47 -1.04 1.02
CA THR A 486 1.57 -2.52 1.11
C THR A 486 0.40 -3.17 1.85
N LEU A 487 -0.49 -2.35 2.40
CA LEU A 487 -1.66 -2.81 3.13
C LEU A 487 -2.73 -3.35 2.17
N SER A 488 -3.43 -4.38 2.60
CA SER A 488 -4.67 -4.80 1.94
C SER A 488 -5.76 -3.73 2.14
N GLY A 489 -6.80 -3.75 1.29
CA GLY A 489 -7.92 -2.81 1.41
C GLY A 489 -8.57 -2.86 2.79
N GLY A 490 -8.80 -4.06 3.33
CA GLY A 490 -9.36 -4.25 4.66
C GLY A 490 -8.45 -3.79 5.79
N GLU A 491 -7.11 -4.00 5.72
CA GLU A 491 -6.16 -3.46 6.69
C GLU A 491 -6.18 -1.93 6.73
N ALA A 492 -6.14 -1.29 5.55
CA ALA A 492 -6.17 0.17 5.44
C ALA A 492 -7.49 0.77 5.98
N GLN A 493 -8.61 0.13 5.72
CA GLN A 493 -9.92 0.54 6.23
C GLN A 493 -9.98 0.44 7.77
N ARG A 494 -9.51 -0.67 8.34
CA ARG A 494 -9.47 -0.87 9.79
C ARG A 494 -8.52 0.10 10.51
N ILE A 495 -7.40 0.48 9.88
CA ILE A 495 -6.54 1.53 10.41
C ILE A 495 -7.30 2.85 10.52
N ARG A 496 -8.04 3.24 9.46
CA ARG A 496 -8.87 4.45 9.51
C ARG A 496 -9.95 4.35 10.57
N LEU A 497 -10.63 3.19 10.67
CA LEU A 497 -11.62 2.94 11.70
C LEU A 497 -11.01 3.11 13.10
N ALA A 498 -9.85 2.50 13.36
CA ALA A 498 -9.14 2.64 14.63
C ALA A 498 -8.78 4.10 14.95
N THR A 499 -8.32 4.86 13.95
CA THR A 499 -8.01 6.29 14.10
C THR A 499 -9.26 7.10 14.47
N GLN A 500 -10.40 6.81 13.85
CA GLN A 500 -11.67 7.50 14.15
C GLN A 500 -12.23 7.14 15.53
N ILE A 501 -12.13 5.87 15.93
CA ILE A 501 -12.52 5.44 17.28
C ILE A 501 -11.65 6.15 18.33
N GLY A 502 -10.33 6.25 18.07
CA GLY A 502 -9.38 6.92 18.96
C GLY A 502 -9.66 8.41 19.18
N SER A 503 -10.39 9.06 18.26
CA SER A 503 -10.77 10.47 18.40
C SER A 503 -11.84 10.74 19.48
N ASN A 504 -12.50 9.68 20.00
CA ASN A 504 -13.57 9.75 20.99
C ASN A 504 -14.68 10.79 20.68
N LEU A 505 -14.96 11.00 19.38
CA LEU A 505 -16.03 11.89 18.95
C LEU A 505 -17.39 11.30 19.31
N SER A 506 -18.33 12.16 19.72
CA SER A 506 -19.72 11.81 20.02
C SER A 506 -20.71 12.62 19.18
N GLY A 507 -21.89 12.05 18.92
CA GLY A 507 -22.92 12.70 18.11
C GLY A 507 -22.64 12.74 16.62
N VAL A 508 -21.70 11.94 16.12
CA VAL A 508 -21.27 11.85 14.72
C VAL A 508 -22.04 10.73 14.01
N LEU A 509 -22.29 10.92 12.72
CA LEU A 509 -22.80 9.88 11.83
C LEU A 509 -21.62 9.22 11.08
N TYR A 510 -21.30 7.98 11.43
CA TYR A 510 -20.29 7.19 10.73
C TYR A 510 -20.94 6.32 9.66
N ILE A 511 -20.36 6.35 8.45
CA ILE A 511 -20.82 5.51 7.34
C ILE A 511 -19.65 4.61 6.90
N LEU A 512 -19.82 3.29 7.02
CA LEU A 512 -18.81 2.29 6.80
C LEU A 512 -19.20 1.38 5.63
N ASP A 513 -18.20 1.05 4.77
CA ASP A 513 -18.38 0.14 3.65
C ASP A 513 -17.70 -1.20 3.94
N GLU A 514 -18.49 -2.23 4.24
CA GLU A 514 -18.04 -3.61 4.45
C GLU A 514 -16.81 -3.74 5.37
N PRO A 515 -16.87 -3.25 6.63
CA PRO A 515 -15.71 -3.26 7.52
C PRO A 515 -15.24 -4.66 7.93
N SER A 516 -16.07 -5.70 7.79
CA SER A 516 -15.73 -7.11 8.06
C SER A 516 -14.88 -7.77 6.98
N ILE A 517 -14.61 -7.06 5.88
CA ILE A 517 -13.96 -7.63 4.69
C ILE A 517 -12.58 -8.22 4.99
N GLY A 518 -12.31 -9.45 4.50
CA GLY A 518 -11.04 -10.14 4.70
C GLY A 518 -10.73 -10.50 6.16
N LEU A 519 -11.74 -10.46 7.04
CA LEU A 519 -11.62 -10.89 8.43
C LEU A 519 -11.94 -12.36 8.60
N HIS A 520 -11.15 -13.02 9.44
CA HIS A 520 -11.55 -14.27 10.06
C HIS A 520 -12.66 -14.01 11.09
N GLN A 521 -13.56 -14.95 11.32
CA GLN A 521 -14.69 -14.77 12.24
C GLN A 521 -14.26 -14.33 13.65
N ARG A 522 -13.15 -14.85 14.15
CA ARG A 522 -12.57 -14.40 15.43
C ARG A 522 -12.29 -12.89 15.47
N ASP A 523 -11.72 -12.36 14.38
CA ASP A 523 -11.38 -10.96 14.30
C ASP A 523 -12.63 -10.10 14.04
N ASN A 524 -13.65 -10.67 13.38
CA ASN A 524 -14.96 -10.04 13.19
C ASN A 524 -15.69 -9.82 14.53
N ASP A 525 -15.64 -10.78 15.46
CA ASP A 525 -16.20 -10.61 16.81
C ASP A 525 -15.59 -9.41 17.54
N ARG A 526 -14.26 -9.18 17.40
CA ARG A 526 -13.57 -8.01 17.97
C ARG A 526 -14.00 -6.71 17.30
N LEU A 527 -14.17 -6.73 15.98
CA LEU A 527 -14.67 -5.58 15.22
C LEU A 527 -16.08 -5.19 15.67
N ILE A 528 -16.99 -6.14 15.77
CA ILE A 528 -18.37 -5.92 16.25
C ILE A 528 -18.37 -5.30 17.65
N ALA A 529 -17.52 -5.79 18.56
CA ALA A 529 -17.38 -5.21 19.89
C ALA A 529 -16.90 -3.74 19.84
N SER A 530 -15.98 -3.41 18.92
CA SER A 530 -15.48 -2.06 18.72
C SER A 530 -16.54 -1.12 18.13
N LEU A 531 -17.33 -1.60 17.16
CA LEU A 531 -18.45 -0.85 16.58
C LEU A 531 -19.53 -0.55 17.63
N LYS A 532 -19.86 -1.52 18.50
CA LYS A 532 -20.79 -1.30 19.61
C LYS A 532 -20.28 -0.23 20.58
N LYS A 533 -18.99 -0.22 20.91
CA LYS A 533 -18.38 0.86 21.71
C LYS A 533 -18.55 2.23 21.08
N MET A 534 -18.31 2.35 19.75
CA MET A 534 -18.55 3.61 19.03
C MET A 534 -20.00 4.07 19.14
N ARG A 535 -20.97 3.16 18.96
CA ARG A 535 -22.39 3.44 19.15
C ARG A 535 -22.68 3.94 20.57
N ASP A 536 -22.15 3.25 21.58
CA ASP A 536 -22.40 3.53 23.00
C ASP A 536 -21.82 4.91 23.44
N LEU A 537 -20.91 5.50 22.65
CA LEU A 537 -20.46 6.89 22.80
C LEU A 537 -21.50 7.92 22.28
N GLY A 538 -22.68 7.49 21.84
CA GLY A 538 -23.73 8.35 21.30
C GLY A 538 -23.54 8.68 19.82
N ASN A 539 -22.93 7.78 19.05
CA ASN A 539 -22.78 7.93 17.60
C ASN A 539 -23.82 7.07 16.85
N THR A 540 -24.21 7.53 15.67
CA THR A 540 -25.00 6.76 14.74
C THR A 540 -24.08 6.06 13.75
N LEU A 541 -24.19 4.75 13.61
CA LEU A 541 -23.41 3.95 12.66
C LEU A 541 -24.31 3.45 11.55
N ILE A 542 -24.01 3.79 10.30
CA ILE A 542 -24.63 3.21 9.11
C ILE A 542 -23.56 2.34 8.43
N ILE A 543 -23.82 1.05 8.34
CA ILE A 543 -22.85 0.08 7.83
C ILE A 543 -23.47 -0.66 6.64
N VAL A 544 -22.81 -0.61 5.49
CA VAL A 544 -23.14 -1.49 4.37
C VAL A 544 -22.44 -2.81 4.63
N GLU A 545 -23.22 -3.90 4.81
CA GLU A 545 -22.68 -5.18 5.24
C GLU A 545 -23.45 -6.39 4.68
N HIS A 546 -22.72 -7.52 4.61
CA HIS A 546 -23.22 -8.80 4.14
C HIS A 546 -22.93 -9.95 5.12
N ASP A 547 -22.09 -9.72 6.11
CA ASP A 547 -21.73 -10.71 7.12
C ASP A 547 -22.92 -10.98 8.08
N GLU A 548 -23.24 -12.26 8.26
CA GLU A 548 -24.39 -12.67 9.05
C GLU A 548 -24.26 -12.31 10.53
N ASP A 549 -23.06 -12.51 11.12
CA ASP A 549 -22.84 -12.22 12.55
C ASP A 549 -22.93 -10.72 12.82
N THR A 550 -22.43 -9.90 11.92
CA THR A 550 -22.53 -8.44 12.00
C THR A 550 -23.99 -7.98 11.86
N MET A 551 -24.74 -8.55 10.90
CA MET A 551 -26.17 -8.27 10.74
C MET A 551 -26.98 -8.63 11.98
N ARG A 552 -26.73 -9.80 12.58
CA ARG A 552 -27.40 -10.24 13.83
C ARG A 552 -27.06 -9.38 15.04
N ALA A 553 -25.87 -8.78 15.04
CA ALA A 553 -25.38 -7.91 16.12
C ALA A 553 -25.90 -6.47 16.03
N SER A 554 -26.55 -6.08 14.93
CA SER A 554 -27.07 -4.73 14.69
C SER A 554 -28.35 -4.43 15.49
N ASP A 555 -28.62 -3.15 15.72
CA ASP A 555 -29.85 -2.70 16.35
C ASP A 555 -30.99 -2.56 15.33
N TYR A 556 -30.64 -2.24 14.08
CA TYR A 556 -31.60 -2.00 13.01
C TYR A 556 -31.05 -2.45 11.67
N LEU A 557 -31.88 -3.06 10.83
CA LEU A 557 -31.52 -3.60 9.53
C LEU A 557 -32.40 -2.97 8.44
N ILE A 558 -31.81 -2.61 7.31
CA ILE A 558 -32.48 -2.11 6.10
C ILE A 558 -32.08 -3.02 4.94
N ASP A 559 -33.03 -3.78 4.39
CA ASP A 559 -32.81 -4.65 3.24
C ASP A 559 -33.24 -3.95 1.95
N VAL A 560 -32.28 -3.76 1.03
CA VAL A 560 -32.47 -3.06 -0.25
C VAL A 560 -32.52 -4.08 -1.40
N GLY A 561 -33.60 -4.07 -2.17
CA GLY A 561 -33.80 -5.05 -3.23
C GLY A 561 -34.89 -4.63 -4.21
N PRO A 562 -35.69 -5.59 -4.73
CA PRO A 562 -35.57 -7.06 -4.58
C PRO A 562 -34.44 -7.68 -5.41
N GLY A 563 -33.93 -6.98 -6.43
CA GLY A 563 -32.88 -7.45 -7.34
C GLY A 563 -31.72 -6.49 -7.46
N ALA A 564 -30.96 -6.59 -8.55
CA ALA A 564 -29.83 -5.74 -8.86
C ALA A 564 -30.11 -4.78 -10.03
N GLY A 565 -29.43 -3.63 -10.07
CA GLY A 565 -29.58 -2.63 -11.14
C GLY A 565 -31.02 -2.09 -11.25
N LYS A 566 -31.62 -2.16 -12.43
CA LYS A 566 -33.00 -1.69 -12.65
C LYS A 566 -34.07 -2.44 -11.83
N GLN A 567 -33.76 -3.66 -11.38
CA GLN A 567 -34.67 -4.46 -10.56
C GLN A 567 -34.43 -4.25 -9.05
N GLY A 568 -33.45 -3.44 -8.68
CA GLY A 568 -33.20 -3.04 -7.32
C GLY A 568 -33.79 -1.67 -6.96
N GLY A 569 -33.27 -1.05 -5.92
CA GLY A 569 -33.55 0.33 -5.55
C GLY A 569 -34.82 0.52 -4.72
N GLU A 570 -35.41 -0.53 -4.15
CA GLU A 570 -36.58 -0.48 -3.26
C GLU A 570 -36.19 -0.95 -1.86
N ILE A 571 -36.87 -0.45 -0.83
CA ILE A 571 -36.76 -0.97 0.54
C ILE A 571 -37.70 -2.15 0.69
N ILE A 572 -37.14 -3.34 0.92
CA ILE A 572 -37.90 -4.60 1.03
C ILE A 572 -38.33 -4.87 2.45
N ALA A 573 -37.45 -4.62 3.41
CA ALA A 573 -37.69 -4.83 4.83
C ALA A 573 -36.89 -3.84 5.66
N VAL A 574 -37.43 -3.42 6.78
CA VAL A 574 -36.77 -2.61 7.81
C VAL A 574 -37.21 -3.10 9.18
N GLY A 575 -36.37 -2.97 10.18
CA GLY A 575 -36.62 -3.34 11.55
C GLY A 575 -35.46 -4.01 12.25
N THR A 576 -35.67 -4.68 13.33
CA THR A 576 -34.66 -5.52 14.00
C THR A 576 -34.27 -6.72 13.12
N PRO A 577 -33.11 -7.32 13.31
CA PRO A 577 -32.70 -8.52 12.55
C PRO A 577 -33.76 -9.64 12.61
N GLU A 578 -34.46 -9.82 13.75
CA GLU A 578 -35.52 -10.81 13.94
C GLU A 578 -36.79 -10.46 13.15
N GLU A 579 -37.14 -9.19 13.03
CA GLU A 579 -38.24 -8.72 12.21
C GLU A 579 -38.00 -8.93 10.74
N VAL A 580 -36.81 -8.57 10.26
CA VAL A 580 -36.38 -8.79 8.87
C VAL A 580 -36.32 -10.29 8.55
N ALA A 581 -35.84 -11.14 9.46
CA ALA A 581 -35.79 -12.59 9.29
C ALA A 581 -37.18 -13.22 9.11
N LYS A 582 -38.22 -12.59 9.63
CA LYS A 582 -39.63 -13.06 9.48
C LYS A 582 -40.24 -12.62 8.15
N ASN A 583 -39.70 -11.62 7.47
CA ASN A 583 -40.25 -11.10 6.22
C ASN A 583 -39.96 -12.04 5.04
N PRO A 584 -40.98 -12.70 4.44
CA PRO A 584 -40.75 -13.65 3.36
C PRO A 584 -40.32 -12.99 2.05
N ALA A 585 -40.53 -11.68 1.87
CA ALA A 585 -40.10 -10.95 0.70
C ALA A 585 -38.57 -10.60 0.74
N SER A 586 -38.00 -10.56 1.96
CA SER A 586 -36.57 -10.30 2.16
C SER A 586 -35.76 -11.55 1.88
N LEU A 587 -34.88 -11.46 0.88
CA LEU A 587 -33.91 -12.52 0.58
C LEU A 587 -32.88 -12.67 1.70
N THR A 588 -32.39 -11.56 2.24
CA THR A 588 -31.55 -11.53 3.45
C THR A 588 -32.26 -12.20 4.63
N GLY A 589 -33.54 -11.87 4.84
CA GLY A 589 -34.35 -12.48 5.90
C GLY A 589 -34.51 -13.99 5.74
N GLN A 590 -34.62 -14.50 4.52
CA GLN A 590 -34.69 -15.96 4.27
C GLN A 590 -33.39 -16.67 4.70
N TYR A 591 -32.19 -16.04 4.47
CA TYR A 591 -30.90 -16.57 4.93
C TYR A 591 -30.77 -16.44 6.45
N LEU A 592 -31.08 -15.30 7.04
CA LEU A 592 -31.05 -15.10 8.50
C LEU A 592 -31.97 -16.05 9.26
N SER A 593 -33.12 -16.41 8.68
CA SER A 593 -34.07 -17.37 9.30
C SER A 593 -33.69 -18.83 9.06
N GLY A 594 -32.65 -19.12 8.26
CA GLY A 594 -32.29 -20.49 7.88
C GLY A 594 -33.22 -21.16 6.87
N LYS A 595 -34.27 -20.44 6.37
CA LYS A 595 -35.18 -20.98 5.33
C LYS A 595 -34.40 -21.22 4.01
N LYS A 596 -33.37 -20.42 3.76
CA LYS A 596 -32.44 -20.58 2.63
C LYS A 596 -31.04 -20.70 3.19
N ALA A 597 -30.26 -21.66 2.73
CA ALA A 597 -28.90 -21.87 3.13
C ALA A 597 -28.10 -22.46 1.97
N ILE A 598 -26.78 -22.23 1.95
CA ILE A 598 -25.88 -22.92 1.05
C ILE A 598 -25.67 -24.33 1.61
N PRO A 599 -26.00 -25.40 0.83
CA PRO A 599 -25.94 -26.77 1.35
C PRO A 599 -24.50 -27.22 1.54
N VAL A 600 -24.25 -28.05 2.53
CA VAL A 600 -22.99 -28.80 2.67
C VAL A 600 -22.98 -29.90 1.60
N PRO A 601 -21.89 -30.06 0.80
CA PRO A 601 -21.77 -31.16 -0.15
C PRO A 601 -21.88 -32.53 0.55
N LYS A 602 -22.70 -33.40 0.01
CA LYS A 602 -22.89 -34.75 0.58
C LYS A 602 -21.65 -35.64 0.42
N GLU A 603 -20.90 -35.44 -0.64
CA GLU A 603 -19.68 -36.17 -0.95
C GLU A 603 -18.60 -35.16 -1.35
N ARG A 604 -17.36 -35.33 -0.86
CA ARG A 604 -16.20 -34.56 -1.24
C ARG A 604 -15.54 -35.20 -2.44
N ARG A 605 -15.07 -34.37 -3.39
CA ARG A 605 -14.29 -34.84 -4.52
C ARG A 605 -12.96 -35.41 -4.04
N LYS A 606 -12.50 -36.51 -4.66
CA LYS A 606 -11.22 -37.14 -4.32
C LYS A 606 -10.08 -36.72 -5.26
N GLY A 607 -10.33 -35.72 -6.08
CA GLY A 607 -9.39 -35.22 -7.06
C GLY A 607 -8.95 -36.26 -8.10
N ASN A 608 -7.82 -35.99 -8.74
CA ASN A 608 -7.26 -36.89 -9.78
C ASN A 608 -6.07 -37.75 -9.28
N GLY A 609 -5.82 -37.78 -7.97
CA GLY A 609 -4.71 -38.51 -7.33
C GLY A 609 -3.34 -37.85 -7.50
N LYS A 610 -3.22 -36.72 -8.20
CA LYS A 610 -2.00 -35.93 -8.34
C LYS A 610 -2.01 -34.76 -7.40
N GLN A 611 -0.81 -34.27 -7.05
CA GLN A 611 -0.66 -33.15 -6.11
C GLN A 611 0.53 -32.27 -6.47
N ILE A 612 0.45 -31.00 -6.13
CA ILE A 612 1.59 -30.10 -6.08
C ILE A 612 2.12 -30.12 -4.65
N LYS A 613 3.43 -30.32 -4.49
CA LYS A 613 4.09 -30.28 -3.19
C LYS A 613 5.08 -29.12 -3.16
N LEU A 614 4.84 -28.17 -2.27
CA LEU A 614 5.76 -27.09 -1.90
C LEU A 614 6.49 -27.49 -0.64
N THR A 615 7.83 -27.41 -0.66
CA THR A 615 8.67 -27.80 0.49
C THR A 615 9.50 -26.61 0.94
N GLY A 616 9.52 -26.40 2.24
CA GLY A 616 10.42 -25.44 2.86
C GLY A 616 10.05 -23.97 2.60
N ALA A 617 8.78 -23.63 2.59
CA ALA A 617 8.32 -22.25 2.46
C ALA A 617 8.68 -21.45 3.72
N ALA A 618 9.50 -20.39 3.55
CA ALA A 618 10.10 -19.62 4.64
C ALA A 618 10.15 -18.10 4.33
N GLU A 619 9.22 -17.59 3.53
CA GLU A 619 9.10 -16.17 3.24
C GLU A 619 8.28 -15.48 4.33
N ASN A 620 8.65 -14.25 4.69
CA ASN A 620 8.02 -13.46 5.75
C ASN A 620 7.89 -14.29 7.06
N ASN A 621 6.67 -14.43 7.57
CA ASN A 621 6.40 -15.17 8.81
C ASN A 621 6.29 -16.70 8.65
N LEU A 622 6.42 -17.26 7.45
CA LEU A 622 6.29 -18.70 7.24
C LEU A 622 7.47 -19.49 7.84
N LYS A 623 7.17 -20.49 8.65
CA LYS A 623 8.14 -21.27 9.46
C LYS A 623 8.61 -22.54 8.75
N ASN A 624 9.22 -22.42 7.55
CA ASN A 624 9.79 -23.52 6.79
C ASN A 624 8.77 -24.67 6.56
N ILE A 625 7.53 -24.31 6.22
CA ILE A 625 6.42 -25.24 6.10
C ILE A 625 6.47 -26.06 4.80
N THR A 626 5.87 -27.25 4.85
CA THR A 626 5.65 -28.11 3.68
C THR A 626 4.17 -28.29 3.47
N VAL A 627 3.69 -27.91 2.27
CA VAL A 627 2.27 -27.91 1.91
C VAL A 627 2.05 -28.76 0.67
N THR A 628 0.94 -29.51 0.66
CA THR A 628 0.47 -30.28 -0.50
C THR A 628 -0.87 -29.73 -0.96
N PHE A 629 -1.02 -29.57 -2.26
CA PHE A 629 -2.25 -29.13 -2.92
C PHE A 629 -2.74 -30.25 -3.83
N PRO A 630 -3.81 -30.97 -3.47
CA PRO A 630 -4.39 -32.00 -4.32
C PRO A 630 -4.95 -31.37 -5.62
N LEU A 631 -4.83 -32.07 -6.74
CA LEU A 631 -5.29 -31.56 -8.04
C LEU A 631 -6.66 -32.12 -8.41
N GLY A 632 -7.48 -31.28 -9.06
CA GLY A 632 -8.85 -31.60 -9.44
C GLY A 632 -9.87 -31.39 -8.31
N GLU A 633 -9.55 -30.52 -7.36
CA GLU A 633 -10.37 -30.20 -6.19
C GLU A 633 -10.57 -28.70 -6.03
N LEU A 634 -11.57 -28.32 -5.23
CA LEU A 634 -11.73 -26.98 -4.67
C LEU A 634 -10.97 -26.92 -3.36
N ILE A 635 -9.90 -26.14 -3.32
CA ILE A 635 -9.00 -26.02 -2.17
C ILE A 635 -9.23 -24.66 -1.52
N ALA A 636 -9.55 -24.63 -0.24
CA ALA A 636 -9.63 -23.40 0.55
C ALA A 636 -8.38 -23.23 1.42
N VAL A 637 -7.68 -22.08 1.29
CA VAL A 637 -6.61 -21.67 2.19
C VAL A 637 -7.18 -20.63 3.14
N THR A 638 -7.22 -20.96 4.43
CA THR A 638 -7.86 -20.17 5.47
C THR A 638 -6.93 -19.92 6.65
N GLY A 639 -7.41 -19.24 7.67
CA GLY A 639 -6.69 -18.90 8.89
C GLY A 639 -6.88 -17.44 9.31
N VAL A 640 -6.44 -17.09 10.50
CA VAL A 640 -6.57 -15.73 11.05
C VAL A 640 -5.84 -14.68 10.20
N SER A 641 -6.21 -13.40 10.40
CA SER A 641 -5.54 -12.29 9.71
C SER A 641 -4.03 -12.29 10.05
N GLY A 642 -3.17 -12.06 9.04
CA GLY A 642 -1.71 -12.08 9.23
C GLY A 642 -1.06 -13.47 9.38
N SER A 643 -1.80 -14.60 9.28
CA SER A 643 -1.24 -15.94 9.45
C SER A 643 -0.30 -16.42 8.33
N GLY A 644 -0.17 -15.66 7.23
CA GLY A 644 0.74 -15.98 6.13
C GLY A 644 0.07 -16.56 4.87
N LYS A 645 -1.27 -16.55 4.76
CA LYS A 645 -2.03 -17.06 3.58
C LYS A 645 -1.56 -16.45 2.26
N SER A 646 -1.57 -15.13 2.18
CA SER A 646 -1.17 -14.40 0.95
C SER A 646 0.33 -14.59 0.65
N THR A 647 1.17 -14.73 1.67
CA THR A 647 2.59 -15.07 1.51
C THR A 647 2.73 -16.46 0.88
N LEU A 648 2.05 -17.47 1.41
CA LEU A 648 2.07 -18.82 0.88
C LEU A 648 1.58 -18.89 -0.58
N VAL A 649 0.39 -18.35 -0.82
CA VAL A 649 -0.30 -18.50 -2.11
C VAL A 649 0.23 -17.51 -3.15
N ASN A 650 0.21 -16.19 -2.83
CA ASN A 650 0.51 -15.17 -3.83
C ASN A 650 2.02 -14.94 -4.03
N GLN A 651 2.83 -15.00 -2.96
CA GLN A 651 4.26 -14.74 -3.08
C GLN A 651 5.07 -15.99 -3.43
N ILE A 652 4.68 -17.16 -2.97
CA ILE A 652 5.43 -18.39 -3.24
C ILE A 652 4.76 -19.24 -4.33
N VAL A 653 3.59 -19.85 -4.07
CA VAL A 653 2.97 -20.83 -4.98
C VAL A 653 2.71 -20.24 -6.36
N LYS A 654 2.03 -19.10 -6.42
CA LYS A 654 1.70 -18.41 -7.66
C LYS A 654 2.94 -18.06 -8.47
N LYS A 655 3.94 -17.43 -7.85
CA LYS A 655 5.16 -17.01 -8.55
C LYS A 655 6.02 -18.20 -8.96
N ALA A 656 6.17 -19.22 -8.09
CA ALA A 656 6.93 -20.41 -8.40
C ALA A 656 6.32 -21.22 -9.55
N LEU A 657 5.00 -21.38 -9.57
CA LEU A 657 4.29 -22.03 -10.67
C LEU A 657 4.36 -21.19 -11.96
N ALA A 658 4.18 -19.86 -11.87
CA ALA A 658 4.29 -18.96 -13.02
C ALA A 658 5.70 -19.00 -13.62
N GLN A 659 6.75 -19.06 -12.80
CA GLN A 659 8.13 -19.20 -13.26
C GLN A 659 8.34 -20.53 -14.01
N LYS A 660 7.82 -21.65 -13.49
CA LYS A 660 8.00 -22.98 -14.11
C LYS A 660 7.16 -23.19 -15.36
N LEU A 661 5.93 -22.64 -15.41
CA LEU A 661 4.97 -22.90 -16.49
C LEU A 661 4.94 -21.77 -17.54
N ASN A 662 4.93 -20.51 -17.10
CA ASN A 662 4.74 -19.36 -17.97
C ASN A 662 6.06 -18.65 -18.30
N ARG A 663 7.21 -19.12 -17.81
CA ARG A 663 8.53 -18.49 -17.93
C ARG A 663 8.52 -17.04 -17.47
N ASN A 664 7.76 -16.73 -16.41
CA ASN A 664 7.71 -15.39 -15.84
C ASN A 664 8.98 -15.14 -15.01
N SER A 665 9.54 -13.91 -15.12
CA SER A 665 10.77 -13.51 -14.43
C SER A 665 10.59 -13.15 -12.95
N ASN A 666 9.36 -13.10 -12.44
CA ASN A 666 9.10 -12.73 -11.05
C ASN A 666 9.65 -13.79 -10.09
N LYS A 667 10.56 -13.37 -9.21
CA LYS A 667 11.17 -14.24 -8.20
C LYS A 667 10.12 -14.70 -7.18
N PRO A 668 9.97 -16.02 -6.95
CA PRO A 668 9.13 -16.51 -5.87
C PRO A 668 9.78 -16.26 -4.51
N GLY A 669 8.96 -16.14 -3.48
CA GLY A 669 9.44 -16.04 -2.09
C GLY A 669 10.27 -17.25 -1.66
N LYS A 670 10.99 -17.16 -0.55
CA LYS A 670 11.93 -18.19 -0.06
C LYS A 670 11.25 -19.54 0.14
N HIS A 671 11.70 -20.53 -0.59
CA HIS A 671 11.27 -21.93 -0.48
C HIS A 671 12.37 -22.86 -0.99
N LYS A 672 12.33 -24.14 -0.60
CA LYS A 672 13.33 -25.12 -1.04
C LYS A 672 13.02 -25.69 -2.43
N SER A 673 11.80 -26.14 -2.65
CA SER A 673 11.40 -26.71 -3.95
C SER A 673 9.88 -26.76 -4.12
N ILE A 674 9.45 -26.77 -5.38
CA ILE A 674 8.08 -27.06 -5.79
C ILE A 674 8.08 -28.22 -6.79
N SER A 675 7.25 -29.25 -6.58
CA SER A 675 7.16 -30.43 -7.42
C SER A 675 5.71 -30.77 -7.79
N GLY A 676 5.50 -31.63 -8.80
CA GLY A 676 4.16 -32.00 -9.27
C GLY A 676 3.54 -31.00 -10.27
N TYR A 677 4.19 -29.89 -10.57
CA TYR A 677 3.71 -28.86 -11.49
C TYR A 677 3.57 -29.36 -12.95
N GLN A 678 4.25 -30.44 -13.34
CA GLN A 678 4.13 -31.05 -14.68
C GLN A 678 2.70 -31.55 -14.96
N SER A 679 1.89 -31.72 -13.93
CA SER A 679 0.50 -32.16 -14.05
C SER A 679 -0.48 -31.07 -14.40
N ILE A 680 -0.04 -29.79 -14.37
CA ILE A 680 -0.82 -28.61 -14.75
C ILE A 680 -0.25 -28.00 -16.01
N GLU A 681 -1.15 -27.44 -16.83
CA GLU A 681 -0.79 -26.79 -18.11
C GLU A 681 -0.61 -25.30 -17.94
N LYS A 682 -1.49 -24.66 -17.18
CA LYS A 682 -1.53 -23.20 -17.01
C LYS A 682 -1.97 -22.82 -15.61
N ILE A 683 -1.34 -21.76 -15.07
CA ILE A 683 -1.82 -21.04 -13.90
C ILE A 683 -2.62 -19.82 -14.31
N ILE A 684 -3.77 -19.62 -13.68
CA ILE A 684 -4.68 -18.50 -13.93
C ILE A 684 -4.96 -17.80 -12.62
N ASP A 685 -4.49 -16.56 -12.55
CA ASP A 685 -4.63 -15.69 -11.40
C ASP A 685 -5.84 -14.76 -11.57
N ILE A 686 -6.76 -14.80 -10.63
CA ILE A 686 -8.00 -13.99 -10.61
C ILE A 686 -7.99 -13.12 -9.35
N ASP A 687 -7.36 -11.97 -9.46
CA ASP A 687 -7.24 -10.98 -8.39
C ASP A 687 -8.27 -9.85 -8.50
N GLN A 688 -8.34 -9.00 -7.48
CA GLN A 688 -9.26 -7.87 -7.38
C GLN A 688 -8.81 -6.61 -8.13
N ARG A 689 -7.65 -6.63 -8.82
CA ARG A 689 -7.16 -5.48 -9.58
C ARG A 689 -8.10 -5.15 -10.75
N PRO A 690 -8.25 -3.86 -11.11
CA PRO A 690 -9.12 -3.45 -12.20
C PRO A 690 -8.81 -4.19 -13.51
N ILE A 691 -9.84 -4.46 -14.31
CA ILE A 691 -9.72 -5.09 -15.64
C ILE A 691 -9.11 -4.17 -16.72
N GLY A 692 -8.83 -2.94 -16.37
CA GLY A 692 -8.14 -1.94 -17.20
C GLY A 692 -7.93 -0.64 -16.46
N ARG A 693 -6.94 0.15 -16.92
CA ARG A 693 -6.53 1.41 -16.28
C ARG A 693 -7.12 2.67 -16.96
N THR A 694 -7.83 2.49 -18.08
CA THR A 694 -8.35 3.60 -18.85
C THR A 694 -9.88 3.52 -18.98
N PRO A 695 -10.58 4.64 -19.18
CA PRO A 695 -12.03 4.65 -19.43
C PRO A 695 -12.48 3.86 -20.66
N ARG A 696 -11.56 3.50 -21.56
CA ARG A 696 -11.82 2.67 -22.76
C ARG A 696 -11.95 1.20 -22.43
N SER A 697 -11.32 0.73 -21.36
CA SER A 697 -11.50 -0.64 -20.90
C SER A 697 -12.89 -0.79 -20.28
N ASN A 698 -13.63 -1.79 -20.73
CA ASN A 698 -14.97 -2.08 -20.25
C ASN A 698 -15.27 -3.59 -20.32
N PRO A 699 -16.37 -4.08 -19.73
CA PRO A 699 -16.77 -5.48 -19.74
C PRO A 699 -16.79 -6.10 -21.13
N ALA A 700 -17.34 -5.37 -22.12
CA ALA A 700 -17.45 -5.89 -23.49
C ALA A 700 -16.08 -6.08 -24.17
N THR A 701 -15.13 -5.16 -23.94
CA THR A 701 -13.77 -5.30 -24.51
C THR A 701 -12.96 -6.35 -23.80
N TYR A 702 -13.07 -6.44 -22.48
CA TYR A 702 -12.31 -7.40 -21.68
C TYR A 702 -12.68 -8.85 -21.99
N THR A 703 -13.96 -9.15 -22.12
CA THR A 703 -14.46 -10.49 -22.49
C THR A 703 -14.38 -10.79 -23.98
N SER A 704 -13.88 -9.84 -24.77
CA SER A 704 -13.82 -9.94 -26.24
C SER A 704 -15.19 -10.16 -26.91
N VAL A 705 -16.30 -9.89 -26.22
CA VAL A 705 -17.63 -9.94 -26.83
C VAL A 705 -17.83 -8.76 -27.79
N PHE A 706 -17.17 -7.64 -27.52
CA PHE A 706 -17.23 -6.45 -28.36
C PHE A 706 -16.67 -6.70 -29.77
N ASP A 707 -15.71 -7.58 -29.92
CA ASP A 707 -15.15 -7.96 -31.21
C ASP A 707 -16.20 -8.65 -32.08
N ASP A 708 -17.01 -9.53 -31.51
CA ASP A 708 -18.09 -10.22 -32.17
C ASP A 708 -19.27 -9.26 -32.48
N ILE A 709 -19.56 -8.32 -31.58
CA ILE A 709 -20.57 -7.27 -31.79
C ILE A 709 -20.16 -6.37 -32.95
N ARG A 710 -18.89 -5.93 -33.01
CA ARG A 710 -18.38 -5.12 -34.12
C ARG A 710 -18.45 -5.86 -35.49
N ASP A 711 -18.15 -7.16 -35.49
CA ASP A 711 -18.29 -7.99 -36.68
C ASP A 711 -19.76 -8.06 -37.14
N LEU A 712 -20.69 -8.21 -36.22
CA LEU A 712 -22.12 -8.22 -36.50
C LEU A 712 -22.59 -6.90 -37.11
N PHE A 713 -22.18 -5.76 -36.55
CA PHE A 713 -22.52 -4.44 -37.06
C PHE A 713 -21.95 -4.21 -38.46
N ALA A 714 -20.73 -4.66 -38.75
CA ALA A 714 -20.11 -4.59 -40.06
C ALA A 714 -20.84 -5.45 -41.10
N GLN A 715 -21.60 -6.46 -40.68
CA GLN A 715 -22.39 -7.34 -41.57
C GLN A 715 -23.79 -6.81 -41.85
N THR A 716 -24.24 -5.74 -41.21
CA THR A 716 -25.55 -5.10 -41.49
C THR A 716 -25.58 -4.56 -42.91
N ASN A 717 -26.78 -4.52 -43.53
CA ASN A 717 -26.94 -4.02 -44.87
C ASN A 717 -26.47 -2.56 -45.00
N GLU A 718 -26.78 -1.74 -44.00
CA GLU A 718 -26.43 -0.33 -43.96
C GLU A 718 -24.92 -0.10 -43.92
N ALA A 719 -24.21 -0.90 -43.11
CA ALA A 719 -22.74 -0.87 -43.05
C ALA A 719 -22.08 -1.31 -44.34
N LYS A 720 -22.62 -2.36 -44.99
CA LYS A 720 -22.14 -2.85 -46.29
C LYS A 720 -22.31 -1.83 -47.39
N VAL A 721 -23.47 -1.16 -47.48
CA VAL A 721 -23.74 -0.11 -48.46
C VAL A 721 -22.77 1.07 -48.32
N ARG A 722 -22.39 1.42 -47.08
CA ARG A 722 -21.45 2.49 -46.78
C ARG A 722 -19.98 2.03 -46.82
N GLY A 723 -19.71 0.76 -47.10
CA GLY A 723 -18.34 0.20 -47.09
C GLY A 723 -17.68 0.16 -45.71
N TYR A 724 -18.46 0.17 -44.62
CA TYR A 724 -17.95 0.19 -43.28
C TYR A 724 -17.46 -1.20 -42.85
N LYS A 725 -16.18 -1.26 -42.45
CA LYS A 725 -15.53 -2.46 -41.92
C LYS A 725 -15.59 -2.48 -40.40
N LYS A 726 -15.25 -3.62 -39.78
CA LYS A 726 -15.16 -3.81 -38.32
C LYS A 726 -14.46 -2.67 -37.58
N GLY A 727 -13.39 -2.09 -38.16
CA GLY A 727 -12.64 -0.97 -37.56
C GLY A 727 -13.49 0.29 -37.36
N ARG A 728 -14.52 0.54 -38.19
CA ARG A 728 -15.42 1.68 -38.07
C ARG A 728 -16.19 1.70 -36.75
N PHE A 729 -16.51 0.53 -36.23
CA PHE A 729 -17.27 0.33 -35.00
C PHE A 729 -16.37 0.22 -33.75
N SER A 730 -15.07 0.56 -33.86
CA SER A 730 -14.13 0.64 -32.74
C SER A 730 -14.00 2.07 -32.25
N PHE A 731 -14.20 2.31 -30.95
CA PHE A 731 -13.93 3.60 -30.34
C PHE A 731 -12.43 3.85 -30.10
N ASN A 732 -11.55 2.87 -30.34
CA ASN A 732 -10.10 3.01 -30.23
C ASN A 732 -9.42 3.48 -31.53
N ILE A 733 -10.05 3.27 -32.68
CA ILE A 733 -9.47 3.52 -34.01
C ILE A 733 -10.12 4.78 -34.63
N LYS A 734 -9.30 5.61 -35.29
CA LYS A 734 -9.78 6.75 -36.05
C LYS A 734 -10.77 6.33 -37.13
N GLY A 735 -11.73 7.20 -37.45
CA GLY A 735 -12.71 7.05 -38.54
C GLY A 735 -14.13 6.84 -38.03
N GLY A 736 -14.37 6.07 -36.94
CA GLY A 736 -15.72 5.88 -36.39
C GLY A 736 -15.94 6.47 -35.01
N ARG A 737 -14.89 6.77 -34.31
CA ARG A 737 -14.95 7.35 -32.96
C ARG A 737 -15.18 8.87 -33.00
N CYS A 738 -15.67 9.42 -31.91
CA CYS A 738 -15.64 10.86 -31.68
C CYS A 738 -14.18 11.32 -31.51
N GLU A 739 -13.72 12.25 -32.34
CA GLU A 739 -12.32 12.70 -32.28
C GLU A 739 -12.07 13.71 -31.14
N ALA A 740 -13.11 14.42 -30.65
CA ALA A 740 -12.96 15.33 -29.51
C ALA A 740 -12.55 14.61 -28.22
N CYS A 741 -13.26 13.53 -27.85
CA CYS A 741 -12.91 12.70 -26.71
C CYS A 741 -12.05 11.48 -27.08
N ARG A 742 -11.67 11.36 -28.36
CA ARG A 742 -10.89 10.22 -28.90
C ARG A 742 -11.47 8.84 -28.55
N GLY A 743 -12.82 8.79 -28.39
CA GLY A 743 -13.56 7.57 -28.07
C GLY A 743 -13.73 7.27 -26.57
N ASP A 744 -13.26 8.13 -25.68
CA ASP A 744 -13.42 7.94 -24.23
C ASP A 744 -14.87 8.19 -23.77
N GLY A 745 -15.62 9.04 -24.51
CA GLY A 745 -16.96 9.47 -24.14
C GLY A 745 -16.98 10.58 -23.08
N ILE A 746 -15.86 10.72 -22.35
CA ILE A 746 -15.65 11.69 -21.27
C ILE A 746 -14.36 12.48 -21.54
N ILE A 747 -14.27 13.66 -20.96
CA ILE A 747 -13.08 14.51 -20.97
C ILE A 747 -12.56 14.59 -19.54
N LYS A 748 -11.28 14.27 -19.35
CA LYS A 748 -10.58 14.43 -18.08
C LYS A 748 -10.14 15.89 -17.95
N ILE A 749 -10.55 16.53 -16.88
CA ILE A 749 -10.06 17.86 -16.47
C ILE A 749 -9.09 17.63 -15.32
N GLU A 750 -7.81 17.86 -15.58
CA GLU A 750 -6.75 17.72 -14.56
C GLU A 750 -6.79 18.92 -13.61
N MET A 751 -6.91 18.63 -12.34
CA MET A 751 -6.95 19.62 -11.25
C MET A 751 -5.67 19.47 -10.41
N HIS A 752 -4.77 20.45 -10.47
CA HIS A 752 -3.44 20.36 -9.83
C HIS A 752 -3.45 20.08 -8.32
N PHE A 753 -4.51 20.44 -7.60
CA PHE A 753 -4.61 20.26 -6.14
C PHE A 753 -5.85 19.47 -5.69
N LEU A 754 -6.69 19.05 -6.63
CA LEU A 754 -7.93 18.32 -6.38
C LEU A 754 -7.94 17.03 -7.22
N PRO A 755 -8.78 16.05 -6.89
CA PRO A 755 -8.99 14.90 -7.76
C PRO A 755 -9.43 15.31 -9.15
N ASP A 756 -8.95 14.60 -10.19
CA ASP A 756 -9.35 14.85 -11.57
C ASP A 756 -10.87 14.73 -11.75
N VAL A 757 -11.46 15.67 -12.48
CA VAL A 757 -12.89 15.65 -12.78
C VAL A 757 -13.12 15.08 -14.18
N TYR A 758 -14.08 14.20 -14.29
CA TYR A 758 -14.48 13.58 -15.56
C TYR A 758 -15.86 14.09 -15.98
N VAL A 759 -15.95 14.80 -17.11
CA VAL A 759 -17.19 15.34 -17.62
C VAL A 759 -17.57 14.64 -18.94
N PRO A 760 -18.86 14.44 -19.23
CA PRO A 760 -19.29 13.92 -20.53
C PRO A 760 -18.81 14.82 -21.69
N CYS A 761 -18.36 14.20 -22.77
CA CYS A 761 -17.92 14.94 -23.95
C CYS A 761 -19.10 15.72 -24.57
N GLU A 762 -18.95 17.01 -24.72
CA GLU A 762 -19.98 17.92 -25.25
C GLU A 762 -20.41 17.60 -26.72
N ILE A 763 -19.50 17.01 -27.52
CA ILE A 763 -19.77 16.68 -28.94
C ILE A 763 -20.53 15.37 -29.07
N CYS A 764 -20.08 14.31 -28.38
CA CYS A 764 -20.74 13.01 -28.51
C CYS A 764 -21.71 12.68 -27.37
N HIS A 765 -21.84 13.54 -26.37
CA HIS A 765 -22.70 13.37 -25.19
C HIS A 765 -22.55 11.98 -24.56
N GLY A 766 -21.30 11.52 -24.39
CA GLY A 766 -20.98 10.21 -23.83
C GLY A 766 -21.06 9.02 -24.81
N LYS A 767 -21.55 9.21 -26.04
CA LYS A 767 -21.80 8.12 -27.00
C LYS A 767 -20.53 7.51 -27.63
N ARG A 768 -19.35 8.11 -27.47
CA ARG A 768 -18.03 7.64 -27.92
C ARG A 768 -17.80 7.65 -29.44
N TYR A 769 -18.83 7.72 -30.27
CA TYR A 769 -18.78 7.63 -31.73
C TYR A 769 -19.20 8.94 -32.41
N ASN A 770 -18.83 9.07 -33.67
CA ASN A 770 -19.36 10.13 -34.53
C ASN A 770 -20.77 9.81 -34.99
N SER A 771 -21.50 10.84 -35.47
CA SER A 771 -22.89 10.72 -35.90
C SER A 771 -23.13 9.68 -37.01
N GLU A 772 -22.23 9.61 -38.00
CA GLU A 772 -22.34 8.68 -39.13
C GLU A 772 -22.27 7.21 -38.70
N THR A 773 -21.41 6.88 -37.74
CA THR A 773 -21.33 5.51 -37.18
C THR A 773 -22.56 5.16 -36.37
N LEU A 774 -23.17 6.13 -35.68
CA LEU A 774 -24.39 5.94 -34.88
C LEU A 774 -25.65 5.77 -35.72
N GLU A 775 -25.64 6.12 -37.03
CA GLU A 775 -26.75 5.86 -37.95
C GLU A 775 -26.92 4.36 -38.20
N VAL A 776 -25.84 3.58 -38.22
CA VAL A 776 -25.91 2.13 -38.46
C VAL A 776 -26.59 1.43 -37.29
N ARG A 777 -27.66 0.68 -37.59
CA ARG A 777 -28.48 0.01 -36.59
C ARG A 777 -28.59 -1.50 -36.82
N TYR A 778 -28.62 -2.22 -35.70
CA TYR A 778 -28.98 -3.64 -35.66
C TYR A 778 -30.20 -3.83 -34.75
N LYS A 779 -31.28 -4.42 -35.22
CA LYS A 779 -32.56 -4.51 -34.50
C LYS A 779 -33.02 -3.16 -33.90
N GLY A 780 -32.81 -2.06 -34.60
CA GLY A 780 -33.21 -0.71 -34.19
C GLY A 780 -32.22 0.01 -33.27
N MET A 781 -31.19 -0.66 -32.72
CA MET A 781 -30.21 -0.10 -31.81
C MET A 781 -28.86 0.19 -32.48
N ASN A 782 -28.25 1.32 -32.22
CA ASN A 782 -26.90 1.64 -32.69
C ASN A 782 -25.83 1.05 -31.74
N ILE A 783 -24.56 1.14 -32.14
CA ILE A 783 -23.44 0.53 -31.34
C ILE A 783 -23.28 1.15 -29.94
N SER A 784 -23.61 2.43 -29.77
CA SER A 784 -23.58 3.10 -28.46
C SER A 784 -24.74 2.64 -27.57
N ASP A 785 -25.94 2.47 -28.14
CA ASP A 785 -27.11 1.93 -27.42
C ASP A 785 -26.80 0.52 -26.88
N VAL A 786 -26.10 -0.31 -27.67
CA VAL A 786 -25.68 -1.66 -27.26
C VAL A 786 -24.67 -1.59 -26.12
N LEU A 787 -23.70 -0.66 -26.14
CA LEU A 787 -22.77 -0.49 -25.04
C LEU A 787 -23.46 -0.03 -23.76
N ASN A 788 -24.56 0.69 -23.85
CA ASN A 788 -25.33 1.16 -22.70
C ASN A 788 -26.38 0.13 -22.20
N MET A 789 -26.53 -1.00 -22.89
CA MET A 789 -27.37 -2.10 -22.39
C MET A 789 -26.74 -2.73 -21.15
N THR A 790 -27.61 -3.15 -20.22
CA THR A 790 -27.18 -4.08 -19.19
C THR A 790 -26.83 -5.43 -19.82
N VAL A 791 -26.00 -6.22 -19.16
CA VAL A 791 -25.66 -7.56 -19.67
C VAL A 791 -26.91 -8.43 -19.77
N ASN A 792 -27.86 -8.31 -18.83
CA ASN A 792 -29.15 -9.01 -18.89
C ASN A 792 -29.96 -8.63 -20.16
N ASP A 793 -30.09 -7.34 -20.43
CA ASP A 793 -30.80 -6.86 -21.65
C ASP A 793 -30.07 -7.36 -22.93
N ALA A 794 -28.71 -7.33 -22.90
CA ALA A 794 -27.91 -7.78 -24.03
C ALA A 794 -28.01 -9.30 -24.31
N VAL A 795 -28.12 -10.13 -23.24
CA VAL A 795 -28.34 -11.58 -23.38
C VAL A 795 -29.63 -11.85 -24.18
N GLU A 796 -30.73 -11.19 -23.84
CA GLU A 796 -32.01 -11.35 -24.56
C GLU A 796 -31.91 -10.76 -25.97
N PHE A 797 -31.26 -9.61 -26.14
CA PHE A 797 -31.09 -8.94 -27.44
C PHE A 797 -30.31 -9.79 -28.45
N PHE A 798 -29.23 -10.46 -27.99
CA PHE A 798 -28.35 -11.29 -28.79
C PHE A 798 -28.65 -12.80 -28.74
N LYS A 799 -29.80 -13.22 -28.23
CA LYS A 799 -30.18 -14.62 -28.02
C LYS A 799 -30.04 -15.47 -29.29
N SER A 800 -30.30 -14.85 -30.47
CA SER A 800 -30.17 -15.50 -31.76
C SER A 800 -28.73 -15.61 -32.29
N ILE A 801 -27.73 -15.06 -31.61
CA ILE A 801 -26.31 -15.07 -32.01
C ILE A 801 -25.48 -15.89 -30.99
N PRO A 802 -25.31 -17.21 -31.21
CA PRO A 802 -24.75 -18.10 -30.22
C PRO A 802 -23.37 -17.70 -29.70
N LYS A 803 -22.52 -17.09 -30.54
CA LYS A 803 -21.18 -16.67 -30.23
C LYS A 803 -21.18 -15.52 -29.21
N ILE A 804 -22.05 -14.54 -29.38
CA ILE A 804 -22.22 -13.40 -28.47
C ILE A 804 -22.97 -13.88 -27.21
N TYR A 805 -24.08 -14.61 -27.39
CA TYR A 805 -24.90 -15.11 -26.28
C TYR A 805 -24.09 -15.89 -25.24
N ARG A 806 -23.25 -16.84 -25.66
CA ARG A 806 -22.45 -17.64 -24.74
C ARG A 806 -21.51 -16.80 -23.87
N LYS A 807 -20.86 -15.79 -24.42
CA LYS A 807 -19.96 -14.89 -23.69
C LYS A 807 -20.76 -14.02 -22.71
N LEU A 808 -21.88 -13.48 -23.11
CA LEU A 808 -22.73 -12.69 -22.23
C LEU A 808 -23.33 -13.53 -21.10
N GLN A 809 -23.73 -14.79 -21.40
CA GLN A 809 -24.29 -15.70 -20.40
C GLN A 809 -23.27 -16.00 -19.29
N THR A 810 -21.98 -16.11 -19.58
CA THR A 810 -20.97 -16.33 -18.52
C THR A 810 -20.85 -15.12 -17.58
N ILE A 811 -21.12 -13.90 -18.05
CA ILE A 811 -21.14 -12.70 -17.19
C ILE A 811 -22.38 -12.72 -16.27
N VAL A 812 -23.52 -13.19 -16.78
CA VAL A 812 -24.73 -13.39 -15.95
C VAL A 812 -24.52 -14.49 -14.93
N ASP A 813 -23.90 -15.59 -15.32
CA ASP A 813 -23.63 -16.74 -14.44
C ASP A 813 -22.79 -16.34 -13.21
N VAL A 814 -21.86 -15.39 -13.34
CA VAL A 814 -21.08 -14.85 -12.21
C VAL A 814 -21.80 -13.73 -11.42
N GLY A 815 -23.09 -13.46 -11.72
CA GLY A 815 -23.90 -12.48 -11.00
C GLY A 815 -23.70 -11.04 -11.43
N LEU A 816 -23.10 -10.78 -12.61
CA LEU A 816 -22.86 -9.42 -13.14
C LEU A 816 -23.83 -9.00 -14.24
N GLY A 817 -25.06 -9.54 -14.25
CA GLY A 817 -26.08 -9.22 -15.23
C GLY A 817 -26.56 -7.77 -15.22
N TYR A 818 -26.39 -7.07 -14.11
CA TYR A 818 -26.85 -5.68 -13.91
C TYR A 818 -25.91 -4.63 -14.47
N ILE A 819 -24.61 -4.91 -14.67
CA ILE A 819 -23.64 -3.95 -15.20
C ILE A 819 -23.90 -3.66 -16.67
N THR A 820 -23.51 -2.46 -17.16
CA THR A 820 -23.61 -2.15 -18.58
C THR A 820 -22.38 -2.63 -19.35
N LEU A 821 -22.54 -3.04 -20.61
CA LEU A 821 -21.46 -3.53 -21.46
C LEU A 821 -20.33 -2.52 -21.64
N GLY A 822 -20.66 -1.23 -21.72
CA GLY A 822 -19.72 -0.12 -21.89
C GLY A 822 -19.26 0.55 -20.61
N GLN A 823 -19.62 0.03 -19.42
CA GLN A 823 -19.21 0.58 -18.14
C GLN A 823 -17.68 0.64 -18.03
N SER A 824 -17.14 1.79 -17.60
CA SER A 824 -15.69 1.94 -17.48
C SER A 824 -15.12 0.93 -16.46
N ALA A 825 -13.99 0.33 -16.79
CA ALA A 825 -13.27 -0.57 -15.86
C ALA A 825 -12.89 0.10 -14.53
N THR A 826 -12.72 1.42 -14.55
CA THR A 826 -12.34 2.21 -13.37
C THR A 826 -13.48 2.42 -12.37
N THR A 827 -14.73 2.18 -12.80
CA THR A 827 -15.93 2.31 -11.96
C THR A 827 -16.39 0.97 -11.36
N LEU A 828 -15.77 -0.14 -11.77
CA LEU A 828 -16.06 -1.45 -11.20
C LEU A 828 -15.41 -1.58 -9.81
N SER A 829 -16.14 -2.19 -8.87
CA SER A 829 -15.58 -2.61 -7.59
C SER A 829 -14.54 -3.73 -7.80
N GLY A 830 -13.68 -3.96 -6.80
CA GLY A 830 -12.68 -5.03 -6.84
C GLY A 830 -13.32 -6.41 -7.07
N GLY A 831 -14.42 -6.71 -6.38
CA GLY A 831 -15.17 -7.95 -6.54
C GLY A 831 -15.84 -8.08 -7.92
N GLU A 832 -16.38 -7.00 -8.49
CA GLU A 832 -16.93 -7.00 -9.86
C GLU A 832 -15.83 -7.25 -10.90
N ALA A 833 -14.66 -6.60 -10.75
CA ALA A 833 -13.52 -6.82 -11.62
C ALA A 833 -13.02 -8.27 -11.56
N GLN A 834 -12.96 -8.86 -10.38
CA GLN A 834 -12.58 -10.26 -10.17
C GLN A 834 -13.57 -11.22 -10.82
N ARG A 835 -14.87 -11.04 -10.60
CA ARG A 835 -15.92 -11.84 -11.25
C ARG A 835 -15.92 -11.69 -12.76
N MET A 836 -15.60 -10.49 -13.28
CA MET A 836 -15.44 -10.28 -14.71
C MET A 836 -14.27 -11.09 -15.30
N LYS A 837 -13.13 -11.16 -14.57
CA LYS A 837 -11.99 -12.02 -14.94
C LYS A 837 -12.41 -13.49 -14.97
N LEU A 838 -13.14 -13.93 -13.96
CA LEU A 838 -13.66 -15.30 -13.88
C LEU A 838 -14.60 -15.59 -15.08
N ALA A 839 -15.54 -14.69 -15.40
CA ALA A 839 -16.42 -14.83 -16.57
C ALA A 839 -15.64 -14.99 -17.88
N SER A 840 -14.53 -14.25 -18.04
CA SER A 840 -13.68 -14.34 -19.24
C SER A 840 -12.96 -15.69 -19.36
N GLU A 841 -12.73 -16.40 -18.28
CA GLU A 841 -12.10 -17.74 -18.30
C GLU A 841 -13.14 -18.85 -18.53
N LEU A 842 -14.38 -18.68 -18.07
CA LEU A 842 -15.44 -19.69 -18.15
C LEU A 842 -15.82 -20.11 -19.57
N TYR A 843 -15.79 -19.15 -20.53
CA TYR A 843 -16.15 -19.46 -21.92
C TYR A 843 -15.00 -20.12 -22.69
N LYS A 844 -13.76 -20.04 -22.18
CA LYS A 844 -12.60 -20.68 -22.82
C LYS A 844 -12.68 -22.20 -22.69
N ILE A 845 -12.20 -22.90 -23.72
CA ILE A 845 -12.09 -24.36 -23.67
C ILE A 845 -10.95 -24.69 -22.69
N SER A 846 -11.24 -25.51 -21.68
CA SER A 846 -10.27 -26.01 -20.73
C SER A 846 -10.04 -27.50 -20.96
N ASN A 847 -8.77 -27.91 -20.89
CA ASN A 847 -8.35 -29.33 -20.96
C ASN A 847 -8.41 -30.05 -19.60
N GLY A 848 -8.96 -29.39 -18.57
CA GLY A 848 -9.03 -29.95 -17.21
C GLY A 848 -7.70 -29.98 -16.46
N LYS A 849 -6.69 -29.19 -16.92
CA LYS A 849 -5.34 -29.12 -16.32
C LYS A 849 -4.93 -27.73 -15.89
N ASN A 850 -5.90 -26.81 -15.75
CA ASN A 850 -5.62 -25.45 -15.30
C ASN A 850 -5.65 -25.38 -13.77
N PHE A 851 -4.78 -24.53 -13.23
CA PHE A 851 -4.72 -24.22 -11.81
C PHE A 851 -5.17 -22.76 -11.62
N TYR A 852 -6.37 -22.57 -11.05
CA TYR A 852 -6.95 -21.28 -10.76
C TYR A 852 -6.59 -20.84 -9.34
N ILE A 853 -6.18 -19.59 -9.16
CA ILE A 853 -5.96 -18.95 -7.86
C ILE A 853 -6.91 -17.75 -7.76
N LEU A 854 -7.73 -17.73 -6.71
CA LEU A 854 -8.64 -16.64 -6.39
C LEU A 854 -8.32 -16.12 -4.98
N ASP A 855 -8.24 -14.81 -4.84
CA ASP A 855 -7.97 -14.14 -3.58
C ASP A 855 -9.25 -13.47 -3.09
N GLU A 856 -9.82 -13.96 -1.99
CA GLU A 856 -11.06 -13.48 -1.35
C GLU A 856 -12.21 -13.20 -2.34
N PRO A 857 -12.65 -14.21 -3.15
CA PRO A 857 -13.63 -13.98 -4.20
C PRO A 857 -15.04 -13.66 -3.71
N THR A 858 -15.32 -13.79 -2.40
CA THR A 858 -16.62 -13.46 -1.80
C THR A 858 -16.74 -12.03 -1.32
N THR A 859 -15.69 -11.24 -1.47
CA THR A 859 -15.65 -9.83 -1.07
C THR A 859 -16.83 -9.05 -1.68
N GLY A 860 -17.60 -8.37 -0.84
CA GLY A 860 -18.76 -7.56 -1.25
C GLY A 860 -19.95 -8.34 -1.80
N LEU A 861 -20.07 -9.64 -1.50
CA LEU A 861 -21.13 -10.48 -1.97
C LEU A 861 -22.17 -10.80 -0.89
N HIS A 862 -23.41 -10.63 -1.27
CA HIS A 862 -24.53 -11.20 -0.50
C HIS A 862 -24.48 -12.74 -0.57
N THR A 863 -24.98 -13.44 0.43
CA THR A 863 -24.98 -14.91 0.52
C THR A 863 -25.58 -15.60 -0.72
N ASP A 864 -26.60 -15.01 -1.37
CA ASP A 864 -27.15 -15.53 -2.63
C ASP A 864 -26.17 -15.42 -3.80
N ASP A 865 -25.38 -14.33 -3.86
CA ASP A 865 -24.32 -14.17 -4.88
C ASP A 865 -23.18 -15.16 -4.63
N ILE A 866 -22.85 -15.46 -3.34
CA ILE A 866 -21.88 -16.50 -2.97
C ILE A 866 -22.35 -17.88 -3.46
N ALA A 867 -23.64 -18.20 -3.28
CA ALA A 867 -24.21 -19.45 -3.78
C ALA A 867 -24.08 -19.59 -5.31
N ARG A 868 -24.25 -18.49 -6.05
CA ARG A 868 -24.03 -18.47 -7.51
C ARG A 868 -22.55 -18.64 -7.88
N LEU A 869 -21.67 -17.94 -7.16
CA LEU A 869 -20.23 -18.06 -7.36
C LEU A 869 -19.74 -19.49 -7.12
N LEU A 870 -20.17 -20.13 -6.04
CA LEU A 870 -19.81 -21.51 -5.74
C LEU A 870 -20.18 -22.46 -6.87
N LYS A 871 -21.40 -22.36 -7.43
CA LYS A 871 -21.81 -23.16 -8.61
C LYS A 871 -20.85 -22.97 -9.81
N VAL A 872 -20.33 -21.76 -9.98
CA VAL A 872 -19.36 -21.48 -11.04
C VAL A 872 -18.02 -22.14 -10.75
N LEU A 873 -17.52 -22.05 -9.52
CA LEU A 873 -16.25 -22.68 -9.10
C LEU A 873 -16.35 -24.21 -9.20
N GLU A 874 -17.45 -24.78 -8.75
CA GLU A 874 -17.76 -26.23 -8.88
C GLU A 874 -17.72 -26.68 -10.35
N ARG A 875 -18.35 -25.95 -11.25
CA ARG A 875 -18.30 -26.23 -12.71
C ARG A 875 -16.88 -26.21 -13.27
N LEU A 876 -15.97 -25.39 -12.72
CA LEU A 876 -14.57 -25.39 -13.14
C LEU A 876 -13.86 -26.66 -12.65
N VAL A 877 -14.11 -27.06 -11.40
CA VAL A 877 -13.53 -28.27 -10.81
C VAL A 877 -14.08 -29.52 -11.51
N ASP A 878 -15.38 -29.58 -11.80
CA ASP A 878 -16.00 -30.69 -12.50
C ASP A 878 -15.46 -30.93 -13.91
N LYS A 879 -14.86 -29.90 -14.52
CA LYS A 879 -14.10 -30.00 -15.79
C LYS A 879 -12.67 -30.54 -15.59
N GLY A 880 -12.29 -30.95 -14.38
CA GLY A 880 -10.99 -31.49 -14.04
C GLY A 880 -9.93 -30.46 -13.62
N ASN A 881 -10.28 -29.16 -13.57
CA ASN A 881 -9.36 -28.12 -13.12
C ASN A 881 -9.19 -28.12 -11.60
N THR A 882 -8.13 -27.51 -11.12
CA THR A 882 -7.92 -27.24 -9.70
C THR A 882 -8.26 -25.78 -9.43
N VAL A 883 -9.02 -25.52 -8.38
CA VAL A 883 -9.38 -24.18 -7.94
C VAL A 883 -8.89 -24.00 -6.50
N LEU A 884 -7.97 -23.07 -6.30
CA LEU A 884 -7.48 -22.67 -4.99
C LEU A 884 -8.03 -21.29 -4.66
N VAL A 885 -8.70 -21.19 -3.51
CA VAL A 885 -9.26 -19.93 -2.99
C VAL A 885 -8.61 -19.58 -1.66
N ILE A 886 -8.21 -18.32 -1.49
CA ILE A 886 -7.92 -17.77 -0.16
C ILE A 886 -9.25 -17.24 0.35
N GLU A 887 -9.74 -17.74 1.49
CA GLU A 887 -11.07 -17.39 1.97
C GLU A 887 -11.22 -17.38 3.51
N HIS A 888 -12.16 -16.55 3.95
CA HIS A 888 -12.61 -16.44 5.33
C HIS A 888 -14.09 -16.78 5.49
N ASN A 889 -14.83 -16.72 4.38
CA ASN A 889 -16.26 -17.03 4.40
C ASN A 889 -16.51 -18.51 4.65
N LEU A 890 -17.24 -18.83 5.73
CA LEU A 890 -17.49 -20.20 6.17
C LEU A 890 -18.34 -21.00 5.18
N ASP A 891 -19.21 -20.34 4.41
CA ASP A 891 -20.02 -21.00 3.38
C ASP A 891 -19.15 -21.55 2.25
N VAL A 892 -18.10 -20.82 1.87
CA VAL A 892 -17.12 -21.30 0.88
C VAL A 892 -16.23 -22.39 1.46
N ILE A 893 -15.77 -22.21 2.69
CA ILE A 893 -14.88 -23.18 3.35
C ILE A 893 -15.61 -24.51 3.55
N LYS A 894 -16.89 -24.50 4.01
CA LYS A 894 -17.67 -25.75 4.15
C LYS A 894 -17.97 -26.42 2.82
N SER A 895 -17.96 -25.67 1.71
CA SER A 895 -18.20 -26.21 0.36
C SER A 895 -16.92 -26.71 -0.34
N ALA A 896 -15.72 -26.42 0.22
CA ALA A 896 -14.45 -26.88 -0.34
C ALA A 896 -14.25 -28.37 -0.19
N ASP A 897 -13.48 -28.98 -1.10
CA ASP A 897 -13.11 -30.40 -1.02
C ASP A 897 -11.93 -30.59 -0.06
N TYR A 898 -11.01 -29.62 -0.01
CA TYR A 898 -9.82 -29.65 0.83
C TYR A 898 -9.56 -28.27 1.45
N VAL A 899 -9.18 -28.26 2.71
CA VAL A 899 -8.89 -27.03 3.47
C VAL A 899 -7.45 -27.05 3.99
N ILE A 900 -6.77 -25.93 3.93
CA ILE A 900 -5.45 -25.69 4.53
C ILE A 900 -5.60 -24.48 5.46
N ASP A 901 -5.51 -24.72 6.78
CA ASP A 901 -5.66 -23.69 7.80
C ASP A 901 -4.30 -23.27 8.34
N LEU A 902 -3.96 -21.97 8.18
CA LEU A 902 -2.73 -21.37 8.67
C LEU A 902 -2.96 -20.61 9.98
N GLY A 903 -1.99 -20.70 10.86
CA GLY A 903 -2.04 -20.04 12.17
C GLY A 903 -0.83 -20.39 13.03
N PRO A 904 -1.04 -20.50 14.36
CA PRO A 904 -2.32 -20.29 15.07
C PRO A 904 -2.75 -18.83 15.17
N GLU A 905 -1.79 -17.90 15.19
CA GLU A 905 -2.00 -16.46 15.30
C GLU A 905 -1.52 -15.71 14.05
N GLY A 906 -1.59 -14.36 14.05
CA GLY A 906 -1.00 -13.49 13.04
C GLY A 906 0.46 -13.17 13.34
N GLY A 907 1.20 -12.63 12.34
CA GLY A 907 2.58 -12.18 12.51
C GLY A 907 3.57 -13.31 12.84
N GLU A 908 4.48 -13.06 13.78
CA GLU A 908 5.52 -14.01 14.14
C GLU A 908 4.98 -15.28 14.84
N GLU A 909 3.86 -15.19 15.52
CA GLU A 909 3.21 -16.34 16.16
C GLU A 909 2.44 -17.21 15.16
N GLY A 910 2.30 -16.76 13.90
CA GLY A 910 1.69 -17.48 12.79
C GLY A 910 2.67 -18.29 11.94
N GLY A 911 2.30 -18.49 10.69
CA GLY A 911 3.18 -19.06 9.66
C GLY A 911 3.34 -20.57 9.69
N THR A 912 2.48 -21.29 10.41
CA THR A 912 2.44 -22.76 10.45
C THR A 912 1.12 -23.29 9.92
N ILE A 913 1.07 -24.58 9.56
CA ILE A 913 -0.18 -25.26 9.21
C ILE A 913 -0.77 -25.81 10.51
N VAL A 914 -1.92 -25.30 10.90
CA VAL A 914 -2.65 -25.77 12.09
C VAL A 914 -3.48 -26.99 11.78
N ALA A 915 -4.18 -26.98 10.64
CA ALA A 915 -5.01 -28.09 10.19
C ALA A 915 -5.01 -28.19 8.67
N LYS A 916 -5.22 -29.39 8.15
CA LYS A 916 -5.41 -29.65 6.72
C LYS A 916 -6.25 -30.90 6.54
N GLY A 917 -7.04 -30.97 5.50
CA GLY A 917 -7.91 -32.10 5.19
C GLY A 917 -9.27 -31.64 4.68
N THR A 918 -10.29 -32.50 4.79
CA THR A 918 -11.65 -32.09 4.49
C THR A 918 -12.16 -31.09 5.52
N PRO A 919 -13.19 -30.28 5.22
CA PRO A 919 -13.80 -29.38 6.21
C PRO A 919 -14.18 -30.08 7.52
N GLU A 920 -14.67 -31.31 7.45
CA GLU A 920 -15.05 -32.12 8.61
C GLU A 920 -13.81 -32.52 9.46
N GLU A 921 -12.70 -32.85 8.82
CA GLU A 921 -11.44 -33.14 9.51
C GLU A 921 -10.90 -31.90 10.22
N VAL A 922 -10.92 -30.74 9.54
CA VAL A 922 -10.46 -29.47 10.11
C VAL A 922 -11.36 -29.02 11.29
N ALA A 923 -12.68 -29.22 11.22
CA ALA A 923 -13.62 -28.93 12.29
C ALA A 923 -13.33 -29.70 13.59
N ASN A 924 -12.67 -30.85 13.49
CA ASN A 924 -12.29 -31.69 14.64
C ASN A 924 -10.93 -31.29 15.27
N VAL A 925 -10.18 -30.37 14.66
CA VAL A 925 -8.90 -29.88 15.22
C VAL A 925 -9.16 -28.75 16.21
N GLY A 926 -9.04 -29.01 17.49
CA GLY A 926 -9.35 -28.03 18.56
C GLY A 926 -8.48 -26.77 18.56
N GLU A 927 -7.27 -26.81 17.99
CA GLU A 927 -6.36 -25.67 17.87
C GLU A 927 -6.74 -24.75 16.69
N SER A 928 -7.54 -25.23 15.72
CA SER A 928 -7.98 -24.48 14.56
C SER A 928 -9.13 -23.53 14.95
N TYR A 929 -8.89 -22.22 14.85
CA TYR A 929 -9.97 -21.25 14.97
C TYR A 929 -11.02 -21.44 13.88
N THR A 930 -10.58 -21.61 12.64
CA THR A 930 -11.48 -21.93 11.52
C THR A 930 -12.33 -23.16 11.81
N GLY A 931 -11.71 -24.23 12.33
CA GLY A 931 -12.41 -25.46 12.67
C GLY A 931 -13.51 -25.26 13.72
N ARG A 932 -13.26 -24.46 14.75
CA ARG A 932 -14.24 -24.15 15.81
C ARG A 932 -15.50 -23.45 15.26
N TYR A 933 -15.32 -22.46 14.38
CA TYR A 933 -16.45 -21.75 13.76
C TYR A 933 -17.15 -22.63 12.72
N LEU A 934 -16.37 -23.40 11.94
CA LEU A 934 -16.89 -24.27 10.89
C LEU A 934 -17.82 -25.36 11.43
N LYS A 935 -17.57 -25.87 12.63
CA LYS A 935 -18.37 -26.91 13.26
C LYS A 935 -19.85 -26.56 13.31
N LYS A 936 -20.19 -25.29 13.59
CA LYS A 936 -21.57 -24.79 13.61
C LYS A 936 -22.27 -24.82 12.25
N TYR A 937 -21.53 -24.89 11.16
CA TYR A 937 -22.04 -24.87 9.78
C TYR A 937 -22.07 -26.26 9.14
N LEU A 938 -21.43 -27.26 9.76
CA LEU A 938 -21.40 -28.65 9.30
C LEU A 938 -22.43 -29.50 10.00
N ASP A 939 -22.78 -29.17 11.25
CA ASP A 939 -23.89 -29.77 12.03
C ASP A 939 -25.24 -29.28 11.47
#